data_d97dbaebc3a779ef407dea679c22709b
#
_entry.id   d97dbaebc3a779ef407dea679c22709b
#
_cell.length_a   1.000
_cell.length_b   1.000
_cell.length_c   1.000
_cell.angle_alpha   90.00
_cell.angle_beta   90.00
_cell.angle_gamma   90.00
#
_symmetry.space_group_name_H-M   'P 1'
#
loop_
_entity.id
_entity.type
_entity.pdbx_description
1 polymer ?
#
loop_
_entity_poly.entity_id
_entity_poly.type
_entity_poly.pdbx_seq_one_letter_code
_entity_poly.pdbx_strand_id
1 'polypeptide(L)'
;MSKDTLQLPKTAFSMKASLPTKEPEILKKWEKNKIFEKLRKNSKGKEKFVLHDGPPYANGHIHMGTALNKILKDIITRFHQMNGKDSVYVPGWDCHGLPIEWKIEEQYKKKKKNKDEVPIKNFRQECREFAKSWIEVHIKEFKRLGVVGDFENYYSTMSNEAEAQIVRELGKFLLDGSLYQGFKPVLWSTVEKTALADAEVEYMNHTSNTIYVAFNIKETKKDFLKDSSVIIWTTTPWTIPANKALAFNSSIEYSVLAIDDLENFKDKKIVVAKNLIDTITKECEIKNYKELKTFKGSEFKGTICTHPFAKMNFDYDIPMLDAQFVNLEQGTGIVHCAPSHGPDDFNLCLKNNIPSLYTVDNAGLYTKEIPYFTNTHIFKADPIVIEKLKEQKKLLKNDKLNHSYPHSWRSKAPLIYRATPQWFISMQKNDLRKKAIKAINNTNFFPNKGKERLLSMVEGRPDWCVSRQRVWGVPLPIFINKKTKEPLRDQKVIDRIANIYEKQGSDCWFTDDPKVFLGDEHNPDDYEKLKDIVEVWFDSGSTHSFVLEKRKDLKWPADMYLEGSDQHRGWFHSSLLESCGTRGKAPFESILSHGFVVDGKGMKMSKSMGNVISPEDILKNYGADILRVWVAASDYAEDLRIDKSILTQHAESYRKIRNTFRFMLGNLKDKFEKQNFEKLQLKNFDELEQYILHKIYNINKSVESNLKNYNFHKLYKDLLNFCTLDLSSFYFDIRKDVLYCDSLNSEKRKNCVIVLNIILESLLKWFAPILVFTTDEISSLISKEDKNIHEHSFVKIPKNWENRKLSEKWEKLFKIKQDANVAIEEKRSSKEIGSSLEAEIKLTVNKNKFELLNNLDLAEYFITSKAEKILSESDETTIEVSKAVGEKCQRCWKILEKKCNRCSNLI
;
A
#
# COMPACT_ATOMS: atom_id res chain seq x y z
N MET A 1 -16.56 -25.28 54.98
CA MET A 1 -15.13 -25.20 55.39
C MET A 1 -14.17 -25.62 54.28
N SER A 2 -14.39 -26.64 53.44
CA SER A 2 -13.40 -27.06 52.41
C SER A 2 -13.17 -26.07 51.26
N LYS A 3 -14.13 -25.19 50.97
CA LYS A 3 -14.01 -24.19 49.88
C LYS A 3 -13.19 -22.97 50.26
N ASP A 4 -13.10 -22.61 51.52
CA ASP A 4 -12.41 -21.39 52.01
C ASP A 4 -10.90 -21.49 51.95
N THR A 5 -10.36 -22.71 51.84
CA THR A 5 -8.91 -22.96 51.72
C THR A 5 -8.39 -23.11 50.30
N LEU A 6 -9.30 -23.11 49.30
CA LEU A 6 -8.95 -23.17 47.87
C LEU A 6 -8.43 -21.81 47.39
N GLN A 7 -7.35 -21.86 46.62
CA GLN A 7 -6.79 -20.66 46.00
C GLN A 7 -7.43 -20.40 44.62
N LEU A 8 -8.77 -20.22 44.57
CA LEU A 8 -9.50 -19.98 43.35
C LEU A 8 -9.07 -18.67 42.66
N PRO A 9 -9.01 -18.62 41.34
CA PRO A 9 -8.61 -17.44 40.60
C PRO A 9 -9.58 -16.27 40.82
N LYS A 10 -9.03 -15.08 41.12
CA LYS A 10 -9.80 -13.85 41.30
C LYS A 10 -9.08 -12.71 40.62
N THR A 11 -9.77 -11.98 39.70
CA THR A 11 -9.23 -10.83 38.98
C THR A 11 -10.30 -9.81 38.69
N ALA A 12 -9.92 -8.54 38.66
CA ALA A 12 -10.75 -7.44 38.20
C ALA A 12 -10.80 -7.36 36.66
N PHE A 13 -9.90 -8.09 35.96
CA PHE A 13 -9.88 -8.15 34.49
C PHE A 13 -11.10 -8.92 33.96
N SER A 14 -12.07 -8.18 33.40
CA SER A 14 -13.37 -8.73 33.01
C SER A 14 -13.26 -9.70 31.83
N MET A 15 -14.12 -10.72 31.78
CA MET A 15 -14.25 -11.65 30.66
C MET A 15 -14.66 -10.92 29.39
N LYS A 16 -15.66 -10.05 29.48
CA LYS A 16 -16.13 -9.23 28.36
C LYS A 16 -15.16 -8.06 28.14
N ALA A 17 -14.58 -8.00 26.97
CA ALA A 17 -13.59 -6.97 26.61
C ALA A 17 -14.20 -5.55 26.53
N SER A 18 -15.40 -5.43 25.96
CA SER A 18 -16.11 -4.15 25.73
C SER A 18 -15.21 -3.10 25.05
N LEU A 19 -14.40 -3.52 24.05
CA LEU A 19 -13.41 -2.68 23.38
C LEU A 19 -13.97 -1.36 22.85
N PRO A 20 -15.13 -1.34 22.13
CA PRO A 20 -15.68 -0.10 21.60
C PRO A 20 -15.90 1.00 22.64
N THR A 21 -16.14 0.62 23.90
CA THR A 21 -16.38 1.55 25.03
C THR A 21 -15.09 1.86 25.79
N LYS A 22 -14.29 0.85 26.10
CA LYS A 22 -13.07 1.01 26.92
C LYS A 22 -11.93 1.71 26.19
N GLU A 23 -11.74 1.43 24.90
CA GLU A 23 -10.65 2.02 24.11
C GLU A 23 -10.69 3.57 24.12
N PRO A 24 -11.85 4.23 23.91
CA PRO A 24 -11.95 5.69 24.05
C PRO A 24 -11.58 6.22 25.43
N GLU A 25 -11.86 5.46 26.50
CA GLU A 25 -11.50 5.83 27.88
C GLU A 25 -9.98 5.74 28.08
N ILE A 26 -9.36 4.68 27.54
CA ILE A 26 -7.90 4.51 27.56
C ILE A 26 -7.21 5.62 26.75
N LEU A 27 -7.74 5.99 25.58
CA LEU A 27 -7.21 7.11 24.79
C LEU A 27 -7.22 8.42 25.58
N LYS A 28 -8.34 8.75 26.25
CA LYS A 28 -8.40 9.92 27.12
C LYS A 28 -7.37 9.89 28.24
N LYS A 29 -7.12 8.69 28.82
CA LYS A 29 -6.06 8.48 29.80
C LYS A 29 -4.68 8.72 29.19
N TRP A 30 -4.42 8.25 27.97
CA TRP A 30 -3.15 8.48 27.28
C TRP A 30 -2.89 9.96 27.03
N GLU A 31 -3.89 10.70 26.56
CA GLU A 31 -3.80 12.15 26.35
C GLU A 31 -3.54 12.88 27.67
N LYS A 32 -4.33 12.58 28.72
CA LYS A 32 -4.14 13.17 30.06
C LYS A 32 -2.74 12.90 30.63
N ASN A 33 -2.22 11.71 30.43
CA ASN A 33 -0.93 11.27 30.98
C ASN A 33 0.25 11.61 30.05
N LYS A 34 -0.01 12.29 28.91
CA LYS A 34 0.99 12.72 27.95
C LYS A 34 1.92 11.57 27.53
N ILE A 35 1.32 10.46 27.07
CA ILE A 35 2.08 9.24 26.75
C ILE A 35 3.12 9.50 25.65
N PHE A 36 2.78 10.25 24.61
CA PHE A 36 3.70 10.58 23.53
C PHE A 36 4.98 11.27 24.06
N GLU A 37 4.82 12.31 24.87
CA GLU A 37 5.94 13.05 25.44
C GLU A 37 6.80 12.19 26.37
N LYS A 38 6.20 11.29 27.17
CA LYS A 38 6.92 10.30 27.99
C LYS A 38 7.76 9.37 27.10
N LEU A 39 7.18 8.87 26.01
CA LEU A 39 7.89 8.02 25.04
C LEU A 39 9.07 8.78 24.39
N ARG A 40 8.88 10.03 24.00
CA ARG A 40 9.96 10.87 23.45
C ARG A 40 11.08 11.10 24.47
N LYS A 41 10.73 11.37 25.72
CA LYS A 41 11.71 11.54 26.80
C LYS A 41 12.53 10.26 27.01
N ASN A 42 11.89 9.10 27.02
CA ASN A 42 12.52 7.79 27.20
C ASN A 42 13.41 7.37 26.00
N SER A 43 13.18 7.94 24.83
CA SER A 43 13.93 7.65 23.59
C SER A 43 15.13 8.57 23.37
N LYS A 44 15.23 9.66 24.14
CA LYS A 44 16.29 10.67 23.94
C LYS A 44 17.70 10.05 24.04
N GLY A 45 18.50 10.31 22.99
CA GLY A 45 19.90 9.86 22.91
C GLY A 45 20.09 8.42 22.44
N LYS A 46 19.00 7.69 22.12
CA LYS A 46 19.07 6.38 21.52
C LYS A 46 19.31 6.46 20.01
N GLU A 47 19.73 5.35 19.41
CA GLU A 47 19.88 5.23 17.96
C GLU A 47 18.52 5.40 17.28
N LYS A 48 18.48 6.25 16.25
CA LYS A 48 17.21 6.53 15.53
C LYS A 48 16.84 5.40 14.59
N PHE A 49 15.55 5.07 14.59
CA PHE A 49 14.89 4.34 13.50
C PHE A 49 13.76 5.23 12.98
N VAL A 50 13.92 5.70 11.75
CA VAL A 50 12.98 6.64 11.12
C VAL A 50 12.14 5.91 10.07
N LEU A 51 10.86 5.73 10.37
CA LEU A 51 9.84 5.38 9.39
C LEU A 51 9.18 6.67 8.94
N HIS A 52 9.42 7.07 7.68
CA HIS A 52 8.81 8.27 7.13
C HIS A 52 7.40 7.99 6.63
N ASP A 53 6.46 8.83 7.00
CA ASP A 53 5.06 8.72 6.58
C ASP A 53 4.86 9.28 5.18
N GLY A 54 4.31 8.50 4.24
CA GLY A 54 3.77 9.02 3.00
C GLY A 54 2.49 9.79 3.30
N PRO A 55 2.37 11.04 2.85
CA PRO A 55 1.24 11.89 3.23
C PRO A 55 -0.04 11.47 2.50
N PRO A 56 -1.09 11.01 3.22
CA PRO A 56 -2.40 10.83 2.61
C PRO A 56 -3.02 12.17 2.24
N TYR A 57 -3.91 12.16 1.23
CA TYR A 57 -4.70 13.35 0.90
C TYR A 57 -5.62 13.76 2.05
N ALA A 58 -5.63 15.04 2.37
CA ALA A 58 -6.56 15.65 3.31
C ALA A 58 -7.96 15.81 2.70
N ASN A 59 -8.64 14.68 2.43
CA ASN A 59 -9.92 14.67 1.70
C ASN A 59 -10.73 13.40 1.99
N GLY A 60 -11.81 13.52 2.77
CA GLY A 60 -12.73 12.43 3.11
C GLY A 60 -12.26 11.56 4.26
N HIS A 61 -13.16 10.72 4.79
CA HIS A 61 -12.84 9.77 5.85
C HIS A 61 -11.83 8.71 5.40
N ILE A 62 -11.06 8.18 6.35
CA ILE A 62 -10.13 7.10 6.07
C ILE A 62 -10.86 5.83 5.59
N HIS A 63 -10.26 5.13 4.67
CA HIS A 63 -10.73 3.82 4.20
C HIS A 63 -9.89 2.68 4.82
N MET A 64 -10.30 1.42 4.58
CA MET A 64 -9.62 0.26 5.16
C MET A 64 -8.13 0.17 4.79
N GLY A 65 -7.75 0.58 3.57
CA GLY A 65 -6.34 0.64 3.18
C GLY A 65 -5.54 1.64 4.01
N THR A 66 -6.12 2.80 4.32
CA THR A 66 -5.49 3.79 5.22
C THR A 66 -5.36 3.23 6.64
N ALA A 67 -6.39 2.57 7.15
CA ALA A 67 -6.34 1.95 8.48
C ALA A 67 -5.26 0.86 8.57
N LEU A 68 -5.17 -0.03 7.56
CA LEU A 68 -4.10 -1.02 7.43
C LEU A 68 -2.71 -0.37 7.47
N ASN A 69 -2.51 0.65 6.64
CA ASN A 69 -1.25 1.39 6.52
C ASN A 69 -0.81 2.00 7.86
N LYS A 70 -1.70 2.74 8.52
CA LYS A 70 -1.39 3.42 9.79
C LYS A 70 -1.18 2.44 10.94
N ILE A 71 -1.91 1.33 10.98
CA ILE A 71 -1.69 0.28 11.97
C ILE A 71 -0.34 -0.41 11.77
N LEU A 72 0.05 -0.75 10.53
CA LEU A 72 1.37 -1.33 10.24
C LEU A 72 2.50 -0.39 10.67
N LYS A 73 2.39 0.90 10.35
CA LYS A 73 3.36 1.92 10.77
C LYS A 73 3.48 2.00 12.29
N ASP A 74 2.35 2.02 13.00
CA ASP A 74 2.34 2.07 14.47
C ASP A 74 2.93 0.79 15.10
N ILE A 75 2.65 -0.40 14.54
CA ILE A 75 3.26 -1.66 15.00
C ILE A 75 4.79 -1.58 14.85
N ILE A 76 5.30 -1.13 13.70
CA ILE A 76 6.73 -1.04 13.42
C ILE A 76 7.42 -0.01 14.32
N THR A 77 6.86 1.18 14.46
CA THR A 77 7.45 2.24 15.29
C THR A 77 7.48 1.85 16.76
N ARG A 78 6.38 1.29 17.31
CA ARG A 78 6.33 0.75 18.69
C ARG A 78 7.35 -0.37 18.87
N PHE A 79 7.45 -1.27 17.90
CA PHE A 79 8.40 -2.36 17.96
C PHE A 79 9.84 -1.85 18.08
N HIS A 80 10.26 -0.95 17.19
CA HIS A 80 11.61 -0.40 17.25
C HIS A 80 11.87 0.38 18.53
N GLN A 81 10.88 1.13 19.00
CA GLN A 81 10.96 1.85 20.27
C GLN A 81 11.12 0.90 21.48
N MET A 82 10.31 -0.16 21.55
CA MET A 82 10.41 -1.18 22.62
C MET A 82 11.70 -2.01 22.50
N ASN A 83 12.30 -2.07 21.30
CA ASN A 83 13.61 -2.67 21.05
C ASN A 83 14.78 -1.71 21.34
N GLY A 84 14.52 -0.58 21.98
CA GLY A 84 15.54 0.35 22.46
C GLY A 84 16.01 1.40 21.47
N LYS A 85 15.31 1.60 20.34
CA LYS A 85 15.57 2.66 19.38
C LYS A 85 14.80 3.94 19.72
N ASP A 86 15.24 5.06 19.15
CA ASP A 86 14.44 6.28 19.05
C ASP A 86 13.64 6.23 17.75
N SER A 87 12.35 5.85 17.87
CA SER A 87 11.46 5.69 16.73
C SER A 87 10.22 6.55 16.92
N VAL A 88 10.24 7.75 16.34
CA VAL A 88 9.09 8.67 16.35
C VAL A 88 8.29 8.52 15.07
N TYR A 89 6.97 8.48 15.19
CA TYR A 89 6.06 8.60 14.07
C TYR A 89 5.61 10.07 13.94
N VAL A 90 5.96 10.68 12.81
CA VAL A 90 5.53 12.04 12.44
C VAL A 90 4.54 11.92 11.29
N PRO A 91 3.23 12.10 11.53
CA PRO A 91 2.23 12.03 10.47
C PRO A 91 2.33 13.24 9.54
N GLY A 92 1.90 13.06 8.30
CA GLY A 92 1.85 14.14 7.33
C GLY A 92 0.62 14.08 6.43
N TRP A 93 0.34 15.17 5.72
CA TRP A 93 -0.78 15.28 4.79
C TRP A 93 -0.38 15.97 3.50
N ASP A 94 -0.87 15.39 2.40
CA ASP A 94 -0.86 16.03 1.09
C ASP A 94 -2.12 16.88 0.94
N CYS A 95 -1.93 18.16 0.63
CA CYS A 95 -2.99 19.18 0.73
C CYS A 95 -3.24 19.92 -0.57
N HIS A 96 -2.48 19.68 -1.63
CA HIS A 96 -2.56 20.40 -2.88
C HIS A 96 -3.22 19.60 -4.01
N GLY A 97 -3.43 20.25 -5.14
CA GLY A 97 -3.79 19.64 -6.40
C GLY A 97 -5.27 19.38 -6.59
N LEU A 98 -5.54 18.69 -7.68
CA LEU A 98 -6.87 18.40 -8.20
C LEU A 98 -7.84 17.75 -7.20
N PRO A 99 -7.43 16.83 -6.30
CA PRO A 99 -8.38 16.18 -5.39
C PRO A 99 -9.16 17.13 -4.47
N ILE A 100 -8.51 18.19 -4.02
CA ILE A 100 -9.12 19.19 -3.13
C ILE A 100 -9.77 20.29 -3.96
N GLU A 101 -9.05 20.82 -4.95
CA GLU A 101 -9.58 21.86 -5.84
C GLU A 101 -10.91 21.44 -6.48
N TRP A 102 -11.00 20.20 -6.98
CA TRP A 102 -12.22 19.65 -7.57
C TRP A 102 -13.40 19.60 -6.61
N LYS A 103 -13.16 19.32 -5.32
CA LYS A 103 -14.22 19.31 -4.31
C LYS A 103 -14.79 20.70 -4.08
N ILE A 104 -13.95 21.73 -4.04
CA ILE A 104 -14.41 23.12 -3.92
C ILE A 104 -15.11 23.54 -5.21
N GLU A 105 -14.58 23.17 -6.40
CA GLU A 105 -15.25 23.42 -7.68
C GLU A 105 -16.64 22.78 -7.75
N GLU A 106 -16.81 21.53 -7.27
CA GLU A 106 -18.12 20.87 -7.17
C GLU A 106 -19.09 21.66 -6.28
N GLN A 107 -18.61 22.27 -5.18
CA GLN A 107 -19.45 23.10 -4.31
C GLN A 107 -19.91 24.37 -5.04
N TYR A 108 -19.04 25.01 -5.85
CA TYR A 108 -19.39 26.16 -6.68
C TYR A 108 -20.43 25.78 -7.74
N LYS A 109 -20.23 24.66 -8.44
CA LYS A 109 -21.20 24.14 -9.42
C LYS A 109 -22.57 23.87 -8.82
N LYS A 110 -22.63 23.28 -7.62
CA LYS A 110 -23.91 23.08 -6.88
C LYS A 110 -24.61 24.39 -6.53
N LYS A 111 -23.85 25.44 -6.28
CA LYS A 111 -24.36 26.81 -6.02
C LYS A 111 -24.64 27.58 -7.32
N LYS A 112 -24.49 26.96 -8.51
CA LYS A 112 -24.60 27.58 -9.86
C LYS A 112 -23.65 28.77 -10.04
N LYS A 113 -22.47 28.74 -9.43
CA LYS A 113 -21.42 29.74 -9.56
C LYS A 113 -20.24 29.19 -10.36
N ASN A 114 -19.55 30.07 -11.08
CA ASN A 114 -18.33 29.72 -11.79
C ASN A 114 -17.11 30.03 -10.91
N LYS A 115 -16.23 29.06 -10.69
CA LYS A 115 -15.00 29.24 -9.92
C LYS A 115 -14.06 30.30 -10.53
N ASP A 116 -14.07 30.41 -11.86
CA ASP A 116 -13.18 31.32 -12.59
C ASP A 116 -13.53 32.81 -12.40
N GLU A 117 -14.70 33.09 -11.81
CA GLU A 117 -15.14 34.42 -11.43
C GLU A 117 -14.74 34.81 -9.99
N VAL A 118 -14.19 33.85 -9.24
CA VAL A 118 -13.77 34.06 -7.84
C VAL A 118 -12.32 34.56 -7.82
N PRO A 119 -11.96 35.58 -6.99
CA PRO A 119 -10.57 35.96 -6.82
C PRO A 119 -9.71 34.77 -6.40
N ILE A 120 -8.58 34.54 -7.06
CA ILE A 120 -7.69 33.39 -6.85
C ILE A 120 -7.36 33.19 -5.38
N LYS A 121 -7.03 34.29 -4.66
CA LYS A 121 -6.70 34.23 -3.23
C LYS A 121 -7.85 33.64 -2.39
N ASN A 122 -9.09 34.02 -2.68
CA ASN A 122 -10.26 33.52 -1.95
C ASN A 122 -10.50 32.04 -2.22
N PHE A 123 -10.40 31.62 -3.48
CA PHE A 123 -10.54 30.23 -3.86
C PHE A 123 -9.46 29.35 -3.23
N ARG A 124 -8.20 29.79 -3.25
CA ARG A 124 -7.08 29.09 -2.58
C ARG A 124 -7.29 29.00 -1.08
N GLN A 125 -7.82 30.05 -0.43
CA GLN A 125 -8.14 30.03 0.99
C GLN A 125 -9.22 28.99 1.33
N GLU A 126 -10.27 28.87 0.52
CA GLU A 126 -11.31 27.84 0.70
C GLU A 126 -10.73 26.43 0.55
N CYS A 127 -9.82 26.20 -0.39
CA CYS A 127 -9.11 24.91 -0.52
C CYS A 127 -8.27 24.60 0.73
N ARG A 128 -7.55 25.58 1.26
CA ARG A 128 -6.74 25.47 2.48
C ARG A 128 -7.57 25.12 3.70
N GLU A 129 -8.69 25.80 3.90
CA GLU A 129 -9.62 25.54 5.00
C GLU A 129 -10.25 24.15 4.90
N PHE A 130 -10.63 23.74 3.70
CA PHE A 130 -11.14 22.40 3.44
C PHE A 130 -10.10 21.33 3.82
N ALA A 131 -8.86 21.45 3.35
CA ALA A 131 -7.79 20.52 3.69
C ALA A 131 -7.54 20.48 5.20
N LYS A 132 -7.45 21.63 5.87
CA LYS A 132 -7.26 21.72 7.31
C LYS A 132 -8.36 21.01 8.09
N SER A 133 -9.62 21.17 7.69
CA SER A 133 -10.74 20.48 8.33
C SER A 133 -10.63 18.96 8.27
N TRP A 134 -10.16 18.42 7.15
CA TRP A 134 -9.95 16.98 7.00
C TRP A 134 -8.72 16.46 7.76
N ILE A 135 -7.66 17.25 7.90
CA ILE A 135 -6.53 16.88 8.78
C ILE A 135 -7.02 16.65 10.21
N GLU A 136 -7.86 17.53 10.73
CA GLU A 136 -8.43 17.41 12.08
C GLU A 136 -9.28 16.14 12.25
N VAL A 137 -10.05 15.76 11.21
CA VAL A 137 -10.81 14.50 11.19
C VAL A 137 -9.88 13.30 11.19
N HIS A 138 -8.88 13.28 10.30
CA HIS A 138 -7.92 12.17 10.20
C HIS A 138 -7.11 11.97 11.48
N ILE A 139 -6.70 13.04 12.18
CA ILE A 139 -6.02 12.95 13.47
C ILE A 139 -6.87 12.18 14.48
N LYS A 140 -8.16 12.47 14.57
CA LYS A 140 -9.09 11.76 15.46
C LYS A 140 -9.24 10.30 15.06
N GLU A 141 -9.36 10.02 13.76
CA GLU A 141 -9.49 8.68 13.22
C GLU A 141 -8.21 7.84 13.44
N PHE A 142 -7.02 8.41 13.23
CA PHE A 142 -5.74 7.73 13.49
C PHE A 142 -5.53 7.44 14.98
N LYS A 143 -5.80 8.42 15.85
CA LYS A 143 -5.77 8.21 17.30
C LYS A 143 -6.76 7.10 17.71
N ARG A 144 -7.94 7.04 17.10
CA ARG A 144 -8.93 6.00 17.41
C ARG A 144 -8.47 4.57 17.02
N LEU A 145 -7.57 4.43 16.01
CA LEU A 145 -6.90 3.18 15.69
C LEU A 145 -5.83 2.78 16.72
N GLY A 146 -5.54 3.63 17.71
CA GLY A 146 -4.48 3.42 18.69
C GLY A 146 -3.10 3.88 18.23
N VAL A 147 -3.02 4.63 17.14
CA VAL A 147 -1.75 5.18 16.62
C VAL A 147 -1.23 6.27 17.55
N VAL A 148 0.05 6.21 17.88
CA VAL A 148 0.76 7.22 18.66
C VAL A 148 1.83 7.88 17.81
N GLY A 149 1.82 9.22 17.78
CA GLY A 149 2.74 10.02 16.97
C GLY A 149 2.70 11.50 17.33
N ASP A 150 3.52 12.29 16.67
CA ASP A 150 3.59 13.75 16.84
C ASP A 150 2.46 14.45 16.08
N PHE A 151 1.23 14.30 16.59
CA PHE A 151 0.05 14.93 15.99
C PHE A 151 -0.04 16.44 16.22
N GLU A 152 0.76 17.01 17.11
CA GLU A 152 0.81 18.44 17.34
C GLU A 152 1.74 19.14 16.35
N ASN A 153 2.87 18.49 15.99
CA ASN A 153 3.86 19.00 15.05
C ASN A 153 3.91 18.14 13.78
N TYR A 154 2.73 17.82 13.25
CA TYR A 154 2.62 17.13 11.98
C TYR A 154 3.15 17.98 10.82
N TYR A 155 3.45 17.37 9.67
CA TYR A 155 3.79 18.12 8.47
C TYR A 155 2.62 18.17 7.47
N SER A 156 2.57 19.22 6.67
CA SER A 156 1.66 19.30 5.53
C SER A 156 2.35 19.97 4.35
N THR A 157 2.00 19.55 3.13
CA THR A 157 2.57 20.15 1.91
C THR A 157 2.15 21.61 1.71
N MET A 158 1.07 22.05 2.37
CA MET A 158 0.57 23.44 2.32
C MET A 158 1.11 24.36 3.42
N SER A 159 2.08 23.91 4.23
CA SER A 159 2.74 24.83 5.16
C SER A 159 3.71 25.74 4.41
N ASN A 160 3.88 26.95 4.89
CA ASN A 160 4.78 27.93 4.25
C ASN A 160 6.20 27.39 4.08
N GLU A 161 6.70 26.68 5.08
CA GLU A 161 8.02 26.04 5.07
C GLU A 161 8.11 24.94 4.00
N ALA A 162 7.04 24.14 3.84
CA ALA A 162 6.98 23.12 2.82
C ALA A 162 6.93 23.73 1.43
N GLU A 163 6.03 24.71 1.17
CA GLU A 163 5.93 25.41 -0.10
C GLU A 163 7.27 26.06 -0.50
N ALA A 164 7.96 26.69 0.45
CA ALA A 164 9.28 27.29 0.24
C ALA A 164 10.34 26.23 -0.12
N GLN A 165 10.33 25.07 0.54
CA GLN A 165 11.31 24.03 0.28
C GLN A 165 11.03 23.32 -1.05
N ILE A 166 9.78 23.12 -1.44
CA ILE A 166 9.36 22.62 -2.77
C ILE A 166 9.94 23.54 -3.87
N VAL A 167 9.84 24.86 -3.69
CA VAL A 167 10.47 25.84 -4.61
C VAL A 167 11.98 25.65 -4.68
N ARG A 168 12.68 25.46 -3.55
CA ARG A 168 14.13 25.23 -3.53
C ARG A 168 14.51 23.92 -4.23
N GLU A 169 13.73 22.85 -4.05
CA GLU A 169 13.99 21.57 -4.73
C GLU A 169 13.77 21.68 -6.25
N LEU A 170 12.69 22.28 -6.70
CA LEU A 170 12.41 22.50 -8.13
C LEU A 170 13.46 23.44 -8.75
N GLY A 171 13.89 24.45 -7.99
CA GLY A 171 14.95 25.38 -8.37
C GLY A 171 16.27 24.69 -8.72
N LYS A 172 16.64 23.60 -8.02
CA LYS A 172 17.85 22.83 -8.34
C LYS A 172 17.76 22.23 -9.75
N PHE A 173 16.62 21.65 -10.14
CA PHE A 173 16.40 21.12 -11.49
C PHE A 173 16.34 22.22 -12.56
N LEU A 174 15.86 23.41 -12.21
CA LEU A 174 15.85 24.55 -13.12
C LEU A 174 17.29 25.05 -13.39
N LEU A 175 18.07 25.20 -12.34
CA LEU A 175 19.45 25.76 -12.42
C LEU A 175 20.42 24.81 -13.13
N ASP A 176 20.33 23.50 -12.91
CA ASP A 176 21.16 22.53 -13.61
C ASP A 176 20.65 22.20 -15.02
N GLY A 177 19.50 22.80 -15.39
CA GLY A 177 18.87 22.69 -16.70
C GLY A 177 18.19 21.35 -16.96
N SER A 178 17.98 20.50 -15.95
CA SER A 178 17.18 19.27 -16.07
C SER A 178 15.69 19.57 -16.21
N LEU A 179 15.25 20.71 -15.64
CA LEU A 179 13.90 21.22 -15.84
C LEU A 179 13.87 22.10 -17.11
N TYR A 180 13.03 21.72 -18.07
CA TYR A 180 12.92 22.39 -19.36
C TYR A 180 11.47 22.46 -19.84
N GLN A 181 11.16 23.43 -20.70
CA GLN A 181 9.89 23.52 -21.39
C GLN A 181 9.92 22.71 -22.68
N GLY A 182 8.90 21.88 -22.91
CA GLY A 182 8.75 21.10 -24.13
C GLY A 182 7.33 21.19 -24.66
N PHE A 183 7.19 21.17 -25.99
CA PHE A 183 5.91 21.05 -26.67
C PHE A 183 5.74 19.59 -27.10
N LYS A 184 5.03 18.79 -26.30
CA LYS A 184 4.88 17.36 -26.49
C LYS A 184 3.44 16.90 -26.20
N PRO A 185 2.97 15.77 -26.79
CA PRO A 185 1.71 15.14 -26.38
C PRO A 185 1.79 14.68 -24.91
N VAL A 186 0.86 15.15 -24.12
CA VAL A 186 0.66 14.71 -22.72
C VAL A 186 -0.77 14.23 -22.56
N LEU A 187 -1.02 13.37 -21.56
CA LEU A 187 -2.37 13.01 -21.16
C LEU A 187 -3.09 14.25 -20.63
N TRP A 188 -4.26 14.50 -21.19
CA TRP A 188 -5.02 15.74 -20.97
C TRP A 188 -6.48 15.45 -20.68
N SER A 189 -7.01 16.09 -19.65
CA SER A 189 -8.43 16.12 -19.38
C SER A 189 -9.06 17.39 -19.92
N THR A 190 -10.01 17.24 -20.83
CA THR A 190 -10.78 18.36 -21.37
C THR A 190 -11.80 18.90 -20.37
N VAL A 191 -12.20 18.12 -19.37
CA VAL A 191 -13.12 18.49 -18.29
C VAL A 191 -12.43 19.28 -17.20
N GLU A 192 -11.28 18.80 -16.72
CA GLU A 192 -10.46 19.48 -15.73
C GLU A 192 -9.54 20.55 -16.36
N LYS A 193 -9.37 20.53 -17.69
CA LYS A 193 -8.53 21.46 -18.48
C LYS A 193 -7.07 21.49 -18.01
N THR A 194 -6.49 20.33 -17.76
CA THR A 194 -5.12 20.18 -17.25
C THR A 194 -4.46 18.91 -17.75
N ALA A 195 -3.12 18.91 -17.76
CA ALA A 195 -2.32 17.70 -17.93
C ALA A 195 -2.47 16.77 -16.72
N LEU A 196 -2.34 15.47 -16.93
CA LEU A 196 -2.36 14.43 -15.90
C LEU A 196 -1.12 13.55 -15.99
N ALA A 197 -0.62 13.10 -14.84
CA ALA A 197 0.43 12.08 -14.76
C ALA A 197 -0.17 10.67 -14.87
N ASP A 198 0.65 9.66 -15.18
CA ASP A 198 0.23 8.25 -15.24
C ASP A 198 -0.44 7.76 -13.94
N ALA A 199 0.00 8.26 -12.78
CA ALA A 199 -0.59 7.93 -11.48
C ALA A 199 -2.00 8.51 -11.28
N GLU A 200 -2.42 9.46 -12.13
CA GLU A 200 -3.72 10.12 -12.09
C GLU A 200 -4.71 9.54 -13.11
N VAL A 201 -4.32 8.44 -13.79
CA VAL A 201 -5.09 7.77 -14.84
C VAL A 201 -5.65 6.46 -14.36
N GLU A 202 -6.94 6.25 -14.63
CA GLU A 202 -7.60 4.95 -14.44
C GLU A 202 -8.04 4.41 -15.80
N TYR A 203 -7.87 3.11 -16.02
CA TYR A 203 -8.35 2.45 -17.23
C TYR A 203 -9.73 1.88 -16.99
N MET A 204 -10.68 2.29 -17.85
CA MET A 204 -12.08 1.87 -17.78
C MET A 204 -12.55 1.37 -19.15
N ASN A 205 -13.58 0.52 -19.15
CA ASN A 205 -14.20 0.10 -20.39
C ASN A 205 -14.86 1.30 -21.08
N HIS A 206 -14.49 1.51 -22.33
CA HIS A 206 -15.00 2.59 -23.18
C HIS A 206 -15.38 2.04 -24.57
N THR A 207 -16.44 2.55 -25.13
CA THR A 207 -16.86 2.19 -26.51
C THR A 207 -16.45 3.31 -27.45
N SER A 208 -15.44 3.04 -28.28
CA SER A 208 -14.96 3.95 -29.32
C SER A 208 -15.52 3.59 -30.69
N ASN A 209 -15.65 4.60 -31.55
CA ASN A 209 -15.87 4.36 -32.96
C ASN A 209 -14.56 3.89 -33.61
N THR A 210 -14.63 2.90 -34.48
CA THR A 210 -13.48 2.43 -35.28
C THR A 210 -13.73 2.68 -36.73
N ILE A 211 -12.69 3.05 -37.47
CA ILE A 211 -12.78 3.33 -38.90
C ILE A 211 -11.61 2.75 -39.69
N TYR A 212 -11.92 2.25 -40.88
CA TYR A 212 -10.94 1.91 -41.93
C TYR A 212 -10.94 3.01 -42.99
N VAL A 213 -9.78 3.67 -43.18
CA VAL A 213 -9.65 4.87 -44.03
C VAL A 213 -8.60 4.67 -45.12
N ALA A 214 -8.93 5.08 -46.36
CA ALA A 214 -8.04 5.02 -47.48
C ALA A 214 -7.29 6.35 -47.68
N PHE A 215 -5.97 6.24 -47.74
CA PHE A 215 -5.03 7.30 -48.14
C PHE A 215 -4.51 7.03 -49.55
N ASN A 216 -4.86 7.82 -50.54
CA ASN A 216 -4.38 7.59 -51.88
C ASN A 216 -2.87 7.85 -52.00
N ILE A 217 -2.14 6.97 -52.66
CA ILE A 217 -0.76 7.19 -53.00
C ILE A 217 -0.70 8.28 -54.08
N LYS A 218 0.00 9.37 -53.77
CA LYS A 218 0.25 10.52 -54.65
C LYS A 218 1.52 10.31 -55.47
N GLU A 219 2.59 9.94 -54.80
CA GLU A 219 3.91 9.74 -55.39
C GLU A 219 4.57 8.47 -54.86
N THR A 220 5.17 7.70 -55.76
CA THR A 220 5.93 6.49 -55.42
C THR A 220 6.94 6.14 -56.51
N LYS A 221 8.06 5.53 -56.09
CA LYS A 221 9.06 5.00 -57.04
C LYS A 221 8.73 3.62 -57.57
N LYS A 222 7.65 3.00 -57.13
CA LYS A 222 7.25 1.62 -57.44
C LYS A 222 5.98 1.60 -58.28
N ASP A 223 6.09 1.13 -59.51
CA ASP A 223 4.96 1.13 -60.45
C ASP A 223 3.76 0.33 -59.95
N PHE A 224 3.99 -0.77 -59.20
CA PHE A 224 2.89 -1.59 -58.68
C PHE A 224 2.08 -0.88 -57.58
N LEU A 225 2.60 0.19 -56.97
CA LEU A 225 1.92 1.04 -55.98
C LEU A 225 1.14 2.22 -56.58
N LYS A 226 1.38 2.52 -57.88
CA LYS A 226 0.67 3.61 -58.53
C LYS A 226 -0.84 3.32 -58.56
N ASP A 227 -1.65 4.37 -58.43
CA ASP A 227 -3.12 4.29 -58.39
C ASP A 227 -3.69 3.39 -57.28
N SER A 228 -2.92 3.19 -56.21
CA SER A 228 -3.31 2.46 -55.03
C SER A 228 -3.62 3.38 -53.84
N SER A 229 -4.38 2.88 -52.88
CA SER A 229 -4.60 3.50 -51.57
C SER A 229 -4.09 2.62 -50.45
N VAL A 230 -3.33 3.16 -49.54
CA VAL A 230 -3.01 2.48 -48.30
C VAL A 230 -4.17 2.57 -47.31
N ILE A 231 -4.48 1.49 -46.61
CA ILE A 231 -5.60 1.46 -45.68
C ILE A 231 -5.04 1.51 -44.24
N ILE A 232 -5.59 2.42 -43.44
CA ILE A 232 -5.33 2.48 -42.00
C ILE A 232 -6.57 2.13 -41.20
N TRP A 233 -6.37 1.74 -39.96
CA TRP A 233 -7.41 1.54 -38.98
C TRP A 233 -7.12 2.38 -37.73
N THR A 234 -8.16 2.98 -37.15
CA THR A 234 -8.03 3.76 -35.91
C THR A 234 -9.30 3.67 -35.06
N THR A 235 -9.10 3.75 -33.73
CA THR A 235 -10.18 3.87 -32.73
C THR A 235 -10.51 5.32 -32.36
N THR A 236 -9.81 6.29 -32.97
CA THR A 236 -9.93 7.72 -32.67
C THR A 236 -10.16 8.51 -33.96
N PRO A 237 -11.37 8.44 -34.59
CA PRO A 237 -11.65 9.15 -35.85
C PRO A 237 -11.34 10.63 -35.80
N TRP A 238 -11.53 11.27 -34.65
CA TRP A 238 -11.25 12.68 -34.41
C TRP A 238 -9.76 13.06 -34.61
N THR A 239 -8.82 12.13 -34.66
CA THR A 239 -7.40 12.44 -34.90
C THR A 239 -7.06 12.50 -36.41
N ILE A 240 -7.90 11.97 -37.29
CA ILE A 240 -7.68 11.99 -38.76
C ILE A 240 -7.41 13.39 -39.30
N PRO A 241 -8.19 14.45 -38.92
CA PRO A 241 -7.88 15.79 -39.40
C PRO A 241 -6.48 16.31 -39.02
N ALA A 242 -5.87 15.76 -37.96
CA ALA A 242 -4.53 16.12 -37.52
C ALA A 242 -3.41 15.20 -38.07
N ASN A 243 -3.72 14.31 -38.99
CA ASN A 243 -2.74 13.41 -39.63
C ASN A 243 -1.61 14.18 -40.30
N LYS A 244 -0.35 13.71 -40.12
CA LYS A 244 0.85 14.29 -40.74
C LYS A 244 1.76 13.26 -41.40
N ALA A 245 1.58 11.97 -41.12
CA ALA A 245 2.35 10.88 -41.70
C ALA A 245 1.57 9.55 -41.62
N LEU A 246 2.06 8.54 -42.31
CA LEU A 246 1.68 7.15 -42.17
C LEU A 246 2.90 6.32 -41.78
N ALA A 247 2.77 5.44 -40.81
CA ALA A 247 3.85 4.56 -40.37
C ALA A 247 3.68 3.15 -40.96
N PHE A 248 4.78 2.57 -41.42
CA PHE A 248 4.90 1.16 -41.84
C PHE A 248 6.12 0.52 -41.18
N ASN A 249 6.24 -0.79 -41.25
CA ASN A 249 7.43 -1.49 -40.78
C ASN A 249 8.14 -2.16 -41.95
N SER A 250 9.41 -1.79 -42.16
CA SER A 250 10.21 -2.28 -43.31
C SER A 250 10.39 -3.78 -43.36
N SER A 251 10.27 -4.50 -42.24
CA SER A 251 10.40 -5.97 -42.16
C SER A 251 9.10 -6.73 -42.45
N ILE A 252 7.93 -6.07 -42.41
CA ILE A 252 6.62 -6.68 -42.64
C ILE A 252 6.37 -6.82 -44.16
N GLU A 253 5.68 -7.89 -44.59
CA GLU A 253 5.17 -8.07 -45.93
C GLU A 253 3.81 -7.43 -46.11
N TYR A 254 3.64 -6.71 -47.18
CA TYR A 254 2.41 -6.05 -47.62
C TYR A 254 1.93 -6.57 -48.94
N SER A 255 0.63 -6.46 -49.21
CA SER A 255 0.04 -6.89 -50.47
C SER A 255 -0.84 -5.81 -51.09
N VAL A 256 -0.76 -5.70 -52.36
CA VAL A 256 -1.66 -4.87 -53.20
C VAL A 256 -2.85 -5.76 -53.59
N LEU A 257 -4.05 -5.37 -53.23
CA LEU A 257 -5.30 -6.04 -53.54
C LEU A 257 -6.13 -5.23 -54.51
N ALA A 258 -6.61 -5.82 -55.61
CA ALA A 258 -7.67 -5.26 -56.44
C ALA A 258 -9.03 -5.63 -55.82
N ILE A 259 -9.94 -4.66 -55.72
CA ILE A 259 -11.26 -4.83 -55.07
C ILE A 259 -12.36 -4.52 -56.11
N ASP A 260 -13.35 -5.39 -56.22
CA ASP A 260 -14.43 -5.26 -57.24
C ASP A 260 -15.82 -5.02 -56.64
N ASP A 261 -16.02 -5.24 -55.33
CA ASP A 261 -17.35 -5.32 -54.70
C ASP A 261 -17.71 -4.18 -53.71
N LEU A 262 -16.81 -3.27 -53.43
CA LEU A 262 -17.15 -2.06 -52.66
C LEU A 262 -17.46 -0.90 -53.58
N GLU A 263 -18.69 -0.38 -53.57
CA GLU A 263 -19.18 0.67 -54.46
C GLU A 263 -18.23 1.87 -54.61
N ASN A 264 -17.68 2.36 -53.53
CA ASN A 264 -16.74 3.49 -53.53
C ASN A 264 -15.28 3.12 -53.88
N PHE A 265 -14.97 1.82 -53.96
CA PHE A 265 -13.62 1.25 -54.16
C PHE A 265 -13.58 0.28 -55.32
N LYS A 266 -14.67 0.17 -56.15
CA LYS A 266 -14.72 -0.66 -57.33
C LYS A 266 -13.56 -0.29 -58.26
N ASP A 267 -12.86 -1.30 -58.76
CA ASP A 267 -11.74 -1.16 -59.70
C ASP A 267 -10.53 -0.41 -59.07
N LYS A 268 -10.45 -0.33 -57.71
CA LYS A 268 -9.34 0.31 -57.02
C LYS A 268 -8.41 -0.70 -56.41
N LYS A 269 -7.16 -0.28 -56.25
CA LYS A 269 -6.14 -1.07 -55.54
C LYS A 269 -6.00 -0.55 -54.14
N ILE A 270 -6.01 -1.48 -53.16
CA ILE A 270 -5.70 -1.18 -51.76
C ILE A 270 -4.44 -1.89 -51.32
N VAL A 271 -3.76 -1.32 -50.32
CA VAL A 271 -2.52 -1.90 -49.75
C VAL A 271 -2.71 -2.10 -48.27
N VAL A 272 -2.45 -3.34 -47.83
CA VAL A 272 -2.52 -3.76 -46.42
C VAL A 272 -1.43 -4.77 -46.12
N ALA A 273 -1.16 -5.05 -44.82
CA ALA A 273 -0.22 -6.12 -44.47
C ALA A 273 -0.76 -7.48 -44.90
N LYS A 274 0.11 -8.31 -45.47
CA LYS A 274 -0.24 -9.64 -46.04
C LYS A 274 -0.96 -10.51 -45.01
N ASN A 275 -0.40 -10.61 -43.82
CA ASN A 275 -0.92 -11.46 -42.74
C ASN A 275 -2.29 -11.00 -42.19
N LEU A 276 -2.75 -9.79 -42.54
CA LEU A 276 -4.01 -9.23 -42.06
C LEU A 276 -5.09 -9.20 -43.17
N ILE A 277 -4.81 -9.73 -44.37
CA ILE A 277 -5.77 -9.70 -45.51
C ILE A 277 -7.11 -10.33 -45.13
N ASP A 278 -7.10 -11.55 -44.58
CA ASP A 278 -8.32 -12.28 -44.23
C ASP A 278 -9.15 -11.55 -43.17
N THR A 279 -8.47 -10.96 -42.18
CA THR A 279 -9.14 -10.16 -41.13
C THR A 279 -9.77 -8.92 -41.72
N ILE A 280 -9.03 -8.14 -42.51
CA ILE A 280 -9.47 -6.87 -43.08
C ILE A 280 -10.61 -7.09 -44.11
N THR A 281 -10.48 -8.10 -44.95
CA THR A 281 -11.53 -8.42 -45.95
C THR A 281 -12.82 -8.86 -45.28
N LYS A 282 -12.72 -9.66 -44.23
CA LYS A 282 -13.89 -10.05 -43.41
C LYS A 282 -14.53 -8.85 -42.70
N GLU A 283 -13.73 -8.03 -42.00
CA GLU A 283 -14.26 -6.86 -41.24
C GLU A 283 -14.80 -5.78 -42.15
N CYS A 284 -14.15 -5.50 -43.30
CA CYS A 284 -14.63 -4.56 -44.26
C CYS A 284 -15.68 -5.14 -45.25
N GLU A 285 -16.12 -6.39 -45.10
CA GLU A 285 -17.11 -7.06 -45.94
C GLU A 285 -16.71 -7.14 -47.40
N ILE A 286 -15.39 -7.26 -47.69
CA ILE A 286 -14.84 -7.42 -49.05
C ILE A 286 -14.92 -8.88 -49.43
N LYS A 287 -15.80 -9.24 -50.37
CA LYS A 287 -16.02 -10.62 -50.81
C LYS A 287 -15.19 -11.00 -52.03
N ASN A 288 -14.96 -10.02 -52.92
CA ASN A 288 -14.27 -10.22 -54.18
C ASN A 288 -13.03 -9.33 -54.25
N TYR A 289 -11.88 -9.99 -54.10
CA TYR A 289 -10.59 -9.31 -54.25
C TYR A 289 -9.58 -10.25 -54.94
N LYS A 290 -8.54 -9.62 -55.54
CA LYS A 290 -7.43 -10.34 -56.14
C LYS A 290 -6.12 -9.77 -55.62
N GLU A 291 -5.29 -10.63 -55.07
CA GLU A 291 -3.92 -10.23 -54.69
C GLU A 291 -3.09 -10.06 -55.95
N LEU A 292 -2.61 -8.85 -56.21
CA LEU A 292 -1.85 -8.47 -57.39
C LEU A 292 -0.33 -8.65 -57.15
N LYS A 293 0.16 -8.25 -55.99
CA LYS A 293 1.58 -8.22 -55.69
C LYS A 293 1.83 -8.22 -54.18
N THR A 294 2.71 -9.10 -53.66
CA THR A 294 3.31 -9.05 -52.35
C THR A 294 4.68 -8.39 -52.41
N PHE A 295 5.05 -7.62 -51.39
CA PHE A 295 6.30 -6.87 -51.32
C PHE A 295 6.70 -6.62 -49.85
N LYS A 296 7.97 -6.33 -49.60
CA LYS A 296 8.43 -5.92 -48.24
C LYS A 296 8.15 -4.46 -47.97
N GLY A 297 7.84 -4.12 -46.70
CA GLY A 297 7.61 -2.75 -46.28
C GLY A 297 8.70 -1.76 -46.66
N SER A 298 9.96 -2.19 -46.77
CA SER A 298 11.07 -1.36 -47.27
C SER A 298 10.83 -0.73 -48.64
N GLU A 299 9.92 -1.30 -49.47
CA GLU A 299 9.54 -0.76 -50.79
C GLU A 299 8.69 0.50 -50.69
N PHE A 300 8.07 0.81 -49.57
CA PHE A 300 7.35 2.07 -49.32
C PHE A 300 8.28 3.29 -49.22
N LYS A 301 9.57 3.10 -49.09
CA LYS A 301 10.52 4.20 -48.92
C LYS A 301 10.38 5.28 -49.99
N GLY A 302 10.09 6.50 -49.55
CA GLY A 302 9.89 7.66 -50.43
C GLY A 302 8.48 7.73 -51.05
N THR A 303 7.52 6.91 -50.57
CA THR A 303 6.11 7.02 -50.97
C THR A 303 5.43 8.15 -50.22
N ILE A 304 4.63 8.92 -50.91
CA ILE A 304 3.84 10.06 -50.41
C ILE A 304 2.37 9.80 -50.69
N CYS A 305 1.51 10.00 -49.71
CA CYS A 305 0.07 9.88 -49.80
C CYS A 305 -0.60 11.26 -49.77
N THR A 306 -1.88 11.29 -50.18
CA THR A 306 -2.74 12.46 -50.10
C THR A 306 -3.58 12.36 -48.81
N HIS A 307 -3.75 13.45 -48.09
CA HIS A 307 -4.64 13.52 -46.96
C HIS A 307 -6.10 13.22 -47.36
N PRO A 308 -6.89 12.44 -46.59
CA PRO A 308 -8.28 12.13 -46.94
C PRO A 308 -9.17 13.36 -47.21
N PHE A 309 -8.85 14.46 -46.52
CA PHE A 309 -9.56 15.75 -46.64
C PHE A 309 -8.83 16.79 -47.47
N ALA A 310 -7.96 16.40 -48.40
CA ALA A 310 -7.20 17.36 -49.24
C ALA A 310 -8.08 18.43 -49.90
N LYS A 311 -9.28 18.05 -50.35
CA LYS A 311 -10.28 19.00 -50.94
C LYS A 311 -10.93 19.96 -49.93
N MET A 312 -10.62 19.81 -48.61
CA MET A 312 -11.19 20.60 -47.54
C MET A 312 -10.12 21.45 -46.84
N ASN A 313 -9.14 21.95 -47.59
CA ASN A 313 -7.98 22.72 -47.11
C ASN A 313 -6.96 21.93 -46.25
N PHE A 314 -6.87 20.60 -46.49
CA PHE A 314 -5.80 19.75 -45.92
C PHE A 314 -4.85 19.31 -47.06
N ASP A 315 -4.48 20.25 -47.93
CA ASP A 315 -3.67 19.99 -49.11
C ASP A 315 -2.17 20.05 -48.78
N TYR A 316 -1.70 18.99 -48.13
CA TYR A 316 -0.28 18.76 -47.81
C TYR A 316 0.07 17.29 -47.95
N ASP A 317 1.36 17.04 -48.17
CA ASP A 317 1.89 15.71 -48.41
C ASP A 317 1.92 14.87 -47.13
N ILE A 318 1.51 13.62 -47.20
CA ILE A 318 1.54 12.63 -46.14
C ILE A 318 2.64 11.60 -46.46
N PRO A 319 3.86 11.74 -45.91
CA PRO A 319 4.92 10.77 -46.13
C PRO A 319 4.69 9.47 -45.41
N MET A 320 5.11 8.36 -46.00
CA MET A 320 5.19 7.06 -45.39
C MET A 320 6.56 6.90 -44.70
N LEU A 321 6.56 6.56 -43.37
CA LEU A 321 7.73 6.51 -42.53
C LEU A 321 7.93 5.11 -41.93
N ASP A 322 9.19 4.64 -41.88
CA ASP A 322 9.52 3.36 -41.28
C ASP A 322 9.51 3.45 -39.75
N ALA A 323 8.77 2.56 -39.09
CA ALA A 323 8.59 2.56 -37.64
C ALA A 323 8.49 1.14 -37.06
N GLN A 324 9.30 0.86 -36.05
CA GLN A 324 9.35 -0.46 -35.40
C GLN A 324 8.12 -0.76 -34.53
N PHE A 325 7.36 0.23 -34.08
CA PHE A 325 6.14 0.03 -33.28
C PHE A 325 4.95 -0.51 -34.10
N VAL A 326 5.02 -0.46 -35.45
CA VAL A 326 3.99 -1.06 -36.32
C VAL A 326 4.09 -2.57 -36.22
N ASN A 327 3.00 -3.22 -35.79
CA ASN A 327 2.88 -4.67 -35.61
C ASN A 327 1.69 -5.25 -36.37
N LEU A 328 1.44 -6.56 -36.21
CA LEU A 328 0.39 -7.31 -36.89
C LEU A 328 -0.70 -7.84 -35.94
N GLU A 329 -0.76 -7.33 -34.71
CA GLU A 329 -1.72 -7.82 -33.72
C GLU A 329 -3.14 -7.32 -34.03
N GLN A 330 -3.27 -6.13 -34.61
CA GLN A 330 -4.55 -5.52 -35.01
C GLN A 330 -4.35 -4.46 -36.10
N GLY A 331 -5.46 -4.02 -36.71
CA GLY A 331 -5.46 -2.98 -37.72
C GLY A 331 -5.08 -3.48 -39.11
N THR A 332 -4.24 -2.74 -39.83
CA THR A 332 -3.92 -3.01 -41.24
C THR A 332 -2.43 -3.19 -41.51
N GLY A 333 -1.58 -3.10 -40.49
CA GLY A 333 -0.13 -3.05 -40.63
C GLY A 333 0.39 -1.71 -41.12
N ILE A 334 -0.47 -0.71 -41.24
CA ILE A 334 -0.15 0.71 -41.55
C ILE A 334 -0.88 1.57 -40.51
N VAL A 335 -0.14 2.45 -39.85
CA VAL A 335 -0.66 3.29 -38.76
C VAL A 335 -0.71 4.74 -39.19
N HIS A 336 -1.84 5.38 -38.95
CA HIS A 336 -1.97 6.81 -39.09
C HIS A 336 -1.25 7.54 -38.00
N CYS A 337 -0.44 8.57 -38.31
CA CYS A 337 0.32 9.32 -37.32
C CYS A 337 -0.19 10.76 -37.22
N ALA A 338 -0.63 11.12 -36.01
CA ALA A 338 -0.99 12.47 -35.61
C ALA A 338 -0.05 12.92 -34.46
N PRO A 339 1.06 13.64 -34.77
CA PRO A 339 2.11 13.96 -33.81
C PRO A 339 1.65 14.77 -32.59
N SER A 340 0.47 15.39 -32.68
CA SER A 340 -0.14 16.12 -31.55
C SER A 340 -0.95 15.23 -30.62
N HIS A 341 -1.19 13.95 -30.98
CA HIS A 341 -2.15 13.08 -30.29
C HIS A 341 -1.61 11.68 -29.95
N GLY A 342 -0.30 11.44 -30.08
CA GLY A 342 0.36 10.21 -29.71
C GLY A 342 1.85 10.39 -29.45
N PRO A 343 2.43 9.83 -28.38
CA PRO A 343 3.87 9.95 -28.11
C PRO A 343 4.74 9.24 -29.16
N ASP A 344 4.32 8.09 -29.67
CA ASP A 344 5.05 7.37 -30.73
C ASP A 344 4.99 8.13 -32.06
N ASP A 345 3.83 8.66 -32.42
CA ASP A 345 3.63 9.50 -33.58
C ASP A 345 4.49 10.76 -33.49
N PHE A 346 4.51 11.40 -32.32
CA PHE A 346 5.34 12.58 -32.05
C PHE A 346 6.83 12.27 -32.27
N ASN A 347 7.33 11.19 -31.66
CA ASN A 347 8.74 10.82 -31.75
C ASN A 347 9.16 10.47 -33.20
N LEU A 348 8.30 9.74 -33.92
CA LEU A 348 8.53 9.39 -35.32
C LEU A 348 8.55 10.65 -36.21
N CYS A 349 7.56 11.54 -36.06
CA CYS A 349 7.45 12.77 -36.79
C CYS A 349 8.60 13.73 -36.50
N LEU A 350 8.98 13.89 -35.22
CA LEU A 350 10.12 14.72 -34.81
C LEU A 350 11.43 14.26 -35.44
N LYS A 351 11.70 12.94 -35.44
CA LYS A 351 12.87 12.33 -36.10
C LYS A 351 12.94 12.61 -37.61
N ASN A 352 11.78 12.82 -38.22
CA ASN A 352 11.66 13.13 -39.67
C ASN A 352 11.39 14.62 -39.93
N ASN A 353 11.65 15.52 -38.99
CA ASN A 353 11.47 16.97 -39.08
C ASN A 353 10.02 17.41 -39.41
N ILE A 354 9.02 16.62 -39.00
CA ILE A 354 7.61 16.97 -39.14
C ILE A 354 7.14 17.57 -37.80
N PRO A 355 6.72 18.86 -37.78
CA PRO A 355 6.35 19.53 -36.53
C PRO A 355 5.00 19.07 -36.01
N SER A 356 4.88 19.05 -34.69
CA SER A 356 3.60 18.93 -33.99
C SER A 356 2.92 20.32 -33.91
N LEU A 357 1.61 20.36 -34.07
CA LEU A 357 0.81 21.60 -34.07
C LEU A 357 -0.13 21.65 -32.85
N TYR A 358 -0.57 22.83 -32.48
CA TYR A 358 -1.56 23.07 -31.43
C TYR A 358 -2.97 22.86 -31.97
N THR A 359 -3.38 21.62 -32.19
CA THR A 359 -4.59 21.23 -32.92
C THR A 359 -5.87 21.26 -32.10
N VAL A 360 -5.76 21.13 -30.77
CA VAL A 360 -6.89 21.11 -29.83
C VAL A 360 -6.59 22.03 -28.65
N ASP A 361 -7.58 22.85 -28.27
CA ASP A 361 -7.45 23.76 -27.13
C ASP A 361 -7.62 23.08 -25.77
N ASN A 362 -7.56 23.85 -24.67
CA ASN A 362 -7.67 23.35 -23.32
C ASN A 362 -9.02 22.67 -23.03
N ALA A 363 -10.09 23.11 -23.67
CA ALA A 363 -11.44 22.59 -23.47
C ALA A 363 -11.79 21.42 -24.40
N GLY A 364 -10.88 21.03 -25.30
CA GLY A 364 -11.12 19.95 -26.26
C GLY A 364 -11.74 20.42 -27.59
N LEU A 365 -11.66 21.70 -27.90
CA LEU A 365 -12.12 22.21 -29.18
C LEU A 365 -10.96 22.25 -30.19
N TYR A 366 -11.24 21.89 -31.45
CA TYR A 366 -10.26 22.08 -32.50
C TYR A 366 -9.93 23.57 -32.69
N THR A 367 -8.65 23.87 -32.86
CA THR A 367 -8.15 25.20 -33.16
C THR A 367 -8.21 25.50 -34.66
N LYS A 368 -7.80 26.70 -35.03
CA LYS A 368 -7.66 27.13 -36.45
C LYS A 368 -6.67 26.29 -37.27
N GLU A 369 -5.79 25.52 -36.58
CA GLU A 369 -4.85 24.62 -37.25
C GLU A 369 -5.56 23.39 -37.88
N ILE A 370 -6.82 23.16 -37.54
CA ILE A 370 -7.69 22.14 -38.11
C ILE A 370 -8.83 22.84 -38.89
N PRO A 371 -8.61 23.20 -40.13
CA PRO A 371 -9.63 23.83 -40.96
C PRO A 371 -10.93 23.04 -41.02
N TYR A 372 -12.05 23.68 -41.38
CA TYR A 372 -13.37 23.05 -41.43
C TYR A 372 -13.93 22.55 -40.08
N PHE A 373 -13.10 21.97 -39.20
CA PHE A 373 -13.55 21.42 -37.91
C PHE A 373 -13.34 22.40 -36.75
N THR A 374 -12.78 23.58 -36.98
CA THR A 374 -12.51 24.61 -35.94
C THR A 374 -13.71 24.83 -35.03
N ASN A 375 -13.46 24.92 -33.70
CA ASN A 375 -14.48 25.05 -32.64
C ASN A 375 -15.39 23.82 -32.44
N THR A 376 -15.17 22.72 -33.13
CA THR A 376 -15.88 21.45 -32.86
C THR A 376 -15.19 20.73 -31.70
N HIS A 377 -15.97 20.29 -30.73
CA HIS A 377 -15.44 19.51 -29.61
C HIS A 377 -15.09 18.08 -30.07
N ILE A 378 -13.88 17.59 -29.74
CA ILE A 378 -13.35 16.32 -30.24
C ILE A 378 -14.26 15.12 -29.99
N PHE A 379 -14.88 15.02 -28.81
CA PHE A 379 -15.83 13.92 -28.50
C PHE A 379 -17.18 14.03 -29.27
N LYS A 380 -17.40 15.12 -29.99
CA LYS A 380 -18.53 15.29 -30.93
C LYS A 380 -18.07 15.23 -32.38
N ALA A 381 -16.76 15.13 -32.62
CA ALA A 381 -16.21 15.19 -33.98
C ALA A 381 -16.31 13.86 -34.73
N ASP A 382 -16.30 12.73 -34.06
CA ASP A 382 -16.32 11.40 -34.70
C ASP A 382 -17.42 11.25 -35.76
N PRO A 383 -18.72 11.53 -35.48
CA PRO A 383 -19.77 11.40 -36.48
C PRO A 383 -19.53 12.32 -37.69
N ILE A 384 -19.02 13.55 -37.44
CA ILE A 384 -18.76 14.55 -38.50
C ILE A 384 -17.60 14.08 -39.37
N VAL A 385 -16.52 13.61 -38.76
CA VAL A 385 -15.35 13.07 -39.48
C VAL A 385 -15.73 11.85 -40.31
N ILE A 386 -16.51 10.92 -39.73
CA ILE A 386 -17.00 9.73 -40.44
C ILE A 386 -17.86 10.10 -41.65
N GLU A 387 -18.78 11.04 -41.49
CA GLU A 387 -19.62 11.52 -42.58
C GLU A 387 -18.78 12.14 -43.69
N LYS A 388 -17.83 13.01 -43.36
CA LYS A 388 -16.94 13.63 -44.32
C LYS A 388 -16.03 12.64 -45.04
N LEU A 389 -15.57 11.60 -44.37
CA LEU A 389 -14.83 10.50 -45.00
C LEU A 389 -15.70 9.72 -46.02
N LYS A 390 -16.98 9.52 -45.72
CA LYS A 390 -17.95 8.94 -46.66
C LYS A 390 -18.12 9.83 -47.90
N GLU A 391 -18.39 11.10 -47.69
CA GLU A 391 -18.55 12.09 -48.78
C GLU A 391 -17.31 12.12 -49.70
N GLN A 392 -16.10 12.06 -49.10
CA GLN A 392 -14.84 12.05 -49.85
C GLN A 392 -14.50 10.67 -50.44
N LYS A 393 -15.37 9.65 -50.26
CA LYS A 393 -15.14 8.25 -50.70
C LYS A 393 -13.82 7.67 -50.14
N LYS A 394 -13.52 7.96 -48.87
CA LYS A 394 -12.30 7.49 -48.18
C LYS A 394 -12.57 6.51 -47.04
N LEU A 395 -13.81 6.33 -46.63
CA LEU A 395 -14.20 5.39 -45.60
C LEU A 395 -14.54 4.03 -46.23
N LEU A 396 -13.83 2.96 -45.77
CA LEU A 396 -14.18 1.57 -46.14
C LEU A 396 -15.25 1.02 -45.21
N LYS A 397 -15.02 1.12 -43.88
CA LYS A 397 -15.91 0.59 -42.87
C LYS A 397 -15.87 1.46 -41.62
N ASN A 398 -16.96 1.55 -40.89
CA ASN A 398 -16.99 2.02 -39.51
C ASN A 398 -17.72 1.04 -38.63
N ASP A 399 -17.24 0.85 -37.38
CA ASP A 399 -17.83 -0.04 -36.38
C ASP A 399 -17.58 0.53 -34.97
N LYS A 400 -17.89 -0.26 -33.93
CA LYS A 400 -17.67 0.10 -32.53
C LYS A 400 -16.81 -0.95 -31.84
N LEU A 401 -15.88 -0.50 -31.00
CA LEU A 401 -15.02 -1.36 -30.20
C LEU A 401 -15.15 -1.00 -28.73
N ASN A 402 -15.43 -2.00 -27.89
CA ASN A 402 -15.35 -1.85 -26.44
C ASN A 402 -13.94 -2.29 -25.98
N HIS A 403 -13.21 -1.37 -25.38
CA HIS A 403 -11.83 -1.59 -24.95
C HIS A 403 -11.47 -0.79 -23.69
N SER A 404 -10.35 -1.11 -23.10
CA SER A 404 -9.75 -0.38 -21.99
C SER A 404 -9.24 0.99 -22.48
N TYR A 405 -9.72 2.09 -21.88
CA TYR A 405 -9.39 3.44 -22.29
C TYR A 405 -9.00 4.30 -21.08
N PRO A 406 -8.02 5.20 -21.19
CA PRO A 406 -7.60 6.07 -20.10
C PRO A 406 -8.66 7.10 -19.73
N HIS A 407 -8.96 7.19 -18.43
CA HIS A 407 -9.91 8.14 -17.85
C HIS A 407 -9.25 8.90 -16.70
N SER A 408 -9.71 10.12 -16.45
CA SER A 408 -9.28 10.86 -15.26
C SER A 408 -9.74 10.14 -13.99
N TRP A 409 -8.84 10.02 -13.03
CA TRP A 409 -9.15 9.43 -11.73
C TRP A 409 -10.22 10.21 -10.93
N ARG A 410 -10.44 11.49 -11.22
CA ARG A 410 -11.40 12.37 -10.54
C ARG A 410 -12.73 12.52 -11.27
N SER A 411 -12.71 13.10 -12.44
CA SER A 411 -13.95 13.31 -13.23
C SER A 411 -14.50 12.04 -13.83
N LYS A 412 -13.68 10.98 -13.94
CA LYS A 412 -13.98 9.76 -14.70
C LYS A 412 -14.25 10.01 -16.18
N ALA A 413 -13.89 11.19 -16.68
CA ALA A 413 -14.00 11.52 -18.08
C ALA A 413 -12.85 10.89 -18.89
N PRO A 414 -13.09 10.52 -20.16
CA PRO A 414 -12.05 9.99 -21.04
C PRO A 414 -10.97 11.05 -21.29
N LEU A 415 -9.74 10.59 -21.34
CA LEU A 415 -8.55 11.41 -21.59
C LEU A 415 -8.14 11.36 -23.05
N ILE A 416 -7.35 12.34 -23.46
CA ILE A 416 -6.71 12.40 -24.76
C ILE A 416 -5.21 12.64 -24.62
N TYR A 417 -4.44 12.30 -25.64
CA TYR A 417 -3.13 12.89 -25.80
C TYR A 417 -3.26 14.23 -26.54
N ARG A 418 -2.60 15.26 -26.03
CA ARG A 418 -2.64 16.61 -26.57
C ARG A 418 -1.26 17.26 -26.48
N ALA A 419 -0.71 17.70 -27.62
CA ALA A 419 0.50 18.50 -27.65
C ALA A 419 0.23 19.90 -27.08
N THR A 420 0.98 20.28 -26.07
CA THR A 420 0.88 21.56 -25.39
C THR A 420 2.20 21.90 -24.73
N PRO A 421 2.57 23.21 -24.58
CA PRO A 421 3.75 23.58 -23.80
C PRO A 421 3.59 23.10 -22.35
N GLN A 422 4.55 22.32 -21.86
CA GLN A 422 4.59 21.81 -20.51
C GLN A 422 6.02 21.86 -19.98
N TRP A 423 6.18 21.76 -18.65
CA TRP A 423 7.47 21.68 -17.99
C TRP A 423 7.79 20.24 -17.62
N PHE A 424 9.00 19.81 -17.99
CA PHE A 424 9.46 18.44 -17.81
C PHE A 424 10.80 18.38 -17.08
N ILE A 425 10.92 17.42 -16.15
CA ILE A 425 12.21 17.00 -15.62
C ILE A 425 12.74 15.88 -16.50
N SER A 426 13.93 16.09 -17.09
CA SER A 426 14.57 15.11 -17.97
C SER A 426 15.08 13.90 -17.21
N MET A 427 14.71 12.72 -17.67
CA MET A 427 15.22 11.45 -17.11
C MET A 427 16.63 11.12 -17.59
N GLN A 428 17.11 11.77 -18.68
CA GLN A 428 18.43 11.52 -19.26
C GLN A 428 19.49 12.52 -18.76
N LYS A 429 19.11 13.79 -18.66
CA LYS A 429 20.05 14.83 -18.24
C LYS A 429 20.54 14.57 -16.82
N ASN A 430 21.83 14.79 -16.58
CA ASN A 430 22.50 14.55 -15.30
C ASN A 430 22.38 13.09 -14.82
N ASP A 431 22.14 12.14 -15.75
CA ASP A 431 22.02 10.69 -15.49
C ASP A 431 20.97 10.32 -14.44
N LEU A 432 19.87 11.08 -14.34
CA LEU A 432 18.84 10.86 -13.32
C LEU A 432 18.32 9.41 -13.31
N ARG A 433 18.00 8.84 -14.48
CA ARG A 433 17.57 7.44 -14.61
C ARG A 433 18.60 6.46 -14.07
N LYS A 434 19.87 6.62 -14.42
CA LYS A 434 20.96 5.74 -13.96
C LYS A 434 21.15 5.84 -12.44
N LYS A 435 21.10 7.06 -11.89
CA LYS A 435 21.18 7.29 -10.45
C LYS A 435 20.03 6.60 -9.70
N ALA A 436 18.80 6.71 -10.21
CA ALA A 436 17.63 6.08 -9.64
C ALA A 436 17.73 4.54 -9.68
N ILE A 437 18.11 3.95 -10.82
CA ILE A 437 18.33 2.50 -10.94
C ILE A 437 19.40 2.01 -9.95
N LYS A 438 20.51 2.73 -9.83
CA LYS A 438 21.57 2.41 -8.86
C LYS A 438 21.05 2.49 -7.41
N ALA A 439 20.26 3.51 -7.09
CA ALA A 439 19.66 3.69 -5.78
C ALA A 439 18.68 2.55 -5.43
N ILE A 440 17.81 2.13 -6.36
CA ILE A 440 16.90 0.99 -6.19
C ILE A 440 17.69 -0.30 -5.90
N ASN A 441 18.80 -0.52 -6.62
CA ASN A 441 19.62 -1.72 -6.43
C ASN A 441 20.25 -1.80 -5.03
N ASN A 442 20.47 -0.68 -4.37
CA ASN A 442 21.03 -0.56 -3.03
C ASN A 442 19.96 -0.50 -1.92
N THR A 443 18.68 -0.52 -2.27
CA THR A 443 17.55 -0.44 -1.33
C THR A 443 17.07 -1.84 -0.95
N ASN A 444 16.69 -2.05 0.31
CA ASN A 444 16.05 -3.27 0.78
C ASN A 444 14.53 -3.21 0.53
N PHE A 445 13.94 -4.30 0.05
CA PHE A 445 12.50 -4.36 -0.24
C PHE A 445 11.80 -5.45 0.57
N PHE A 446 10.65 -5.10 1.14
CA PHE A 446 9.73 -5.99 1.84
C PHE A 446 8.31 -5.87 1.22
N PRO A 447 7.86 -6.85 0.43
CA PRO A 447 8.56 -8.01 -0.11
C PRO A 447 9.52 -7.67 -1.28
N ASN A 448 10.45 -8.57 -1.59
CA ASN A 448 11.45 -8.37 -2.67
C ASN A 448 10.84 -8.09 -4.05
N LYS A 449 9.64 -8.60 -4.36
CA LYS A 449 8.93 -8.34 -5.64
C LYS A 449 8.72 -6.83 -5.93
N GLY A 450 8.71 -5.99 -4.90
CA GLY A 450 8.62 -4.54 -5.04
C GLY A 450 9.80 -3.92 -5.78
N LYS A 451 10.99 -4.51 -5.67
CA LYS A 451 12.20 -4.04 -6.36
C LYS A 451 12.06 -4.08 -7.88
N GLU A 452 11.68 -5.23 -8.43
CA GLU A 452 11.52 -5.43 -9.88
C GLU A 452 10.45 -4.49 -10.45
N ARG A 453 9.35 -4.33 -9.70
CA ARG A 453 8.29 -3.43 -10.09
C ARG A 453 8.75 -1.98 -10.19
N LEU A 454 9.50 -1.47 -9.21
CA LEU A 454 10.01 -0.10 -9.23
C LEU A 454 11.08 0.10 -10.30
N LEU A 455 11.97 -0.90 -10.49
CA LEU A 455 12.98 -0.89 -11.56
C LEU A 455 12.33 -0.76 -12.94
N SER A 456 11.40 -1.64 -13.28
CA SER A 456 10.70 -1.61 -14.56
C SER A 456 10.02 -0.25 -14.84
N MET A 457 9.42 0.34 -13.81
CA MET A 457 8.78 1.65 -13.92
C MET A 457 9.78 2.79 -14.18
N VAL A 458 10.98 2.75 -13.57
CA VAL A 458 12.02 3.77 -13.78
C VAL A 458 12.72 3.59 -15.12
N GLU A 459 12.98 2.35 -15.55
CA GLU A 459 13.62 2.05 -16.82
C GLU A 459 12.82 2.55 -18.02
N GLY A 460 11.51 2.33 -18.02
CA GLY A 460 10.61 2.73 -19.09
C GLY A 460 10.04 4.15 -18.95
N ARG A 461 10.35 4.89 -17.88
CA ARG A 461 9.73 6.18 -17.61
C ARG A 461 10.10 7.25 -18.64
N PRO A 462 9.12 7.95 -19.25
CA PRO A 462 9.38 9.17 -20.02
C PRO A 462 9.80 10.33 -19.10
N ASP A 463 10.21 11.45 -19.69
CA ASP A 463 10.46 12.67 -18.94
C ASP A 463 9.24 13.06 -18.09
N TRP A 464 9.48 13.53 -16.87
CA TRP A 464 8.43 13.78 -15.90
C TRP A 464 7.77 15.14 -16.10
N CYS A 465 6.51 15.18 -16.57
CA CYS A 465 5.71 16.39 -16.69
C CYS A 465 5.28 16.91 -15.32
N VAL A 466 5.84 18.04 -14.89
CA VAL A 466 5.64 18.63 -13.54
C VAL A 466 4.74 19.87 -13.52
N SER A 467 4.21 20.31 -14.64
CA SER A 467 3.30 21.47 -14.71
C SER A 467 1.83 21.04 -14.75
N ARG A 468 0.98 21.79 -14.04
CA ARG A 468 -0.48 21.60 -14.04
C ARG A 468 -1.18 22.94 -14.20
N GLN A 469 -2.21 22.99 -15.05
CA GLN A 469 -3.02 24.17 -15.33
C GLN A 469 -4.15 24.29 -14.32
N ARG A 470 -3.76 24.36 -13.04
CA ARG A 470 -4.64 24.48 -11.87
C ARG A 470 -4.18 25.65 -11.01
N VAL A 471 -4.97 26.00 -9.98
CA VAL A 471 -4.67 27.14 -9.11
C VAL A 471 -4.37 26.77 -7.67
N TRP A 472 -4.76 25.57 -7.22
CA TRP A 472 -4.49 25.09 -5.86
C TRP A 472 -3.28 24.16 -5.81
N GLY A 473 -2.13 24.70 -5.49
CA GLY A 473 -0.84 24.05 -5.38
C GLY A 473 0.29 25.05 -5.28
N VAL A 474 1.52 24.58 -5.22
CA VAL A 474 2.72 25.43 -5.26
C VAL A 474 2.90 25.95 -6.68
N PRO A 475 2.90 27.28 -6.93
CA PRO A 475 3.15 27.82 -8.26
C PRO A 475 4.55 27.45 -8.76
N LEU A 476 4.68 27.20 -10.06
CA LEU A 476 5.98 27.06 -10.72
C LEU A 476 6.75 28.39 -10.59
N PRO A 477 7.88 28.44 -9.85
CA PRO A 477 8.59 29.68 -9.52
C PRO A 477 9.47 30.12 -10.68
N ILE A 478 8.90 30.21 -11.90
CA ILE A 478 9.65 30.43 -13.13
C ILE A 478 9.23 31.72 -13.80
N PHE A 479 10.20 32.54 -14.14
CA PHE A 479 10.08 33.70 -14.99
C PHE A 479 10.57 33.37 -16.40
N ILE A 480 9.79 33.69 -17.41
CA ILE A 480 10.13 33.53 -18.84
C ILE A 480 10.50 34.87 -19.41
N ASN A 481 11.66 34.99 -20.05
CA ASN A 481 12.03 36.19 -20.77
C ASN A 481 11.11 36.35 -22.00
N LYS A 482 10.48 37.50 -22.14
CA LYS A 482 9.46 37.77 -23.19
C LYS A 482 10.06 37.72 -24.60
N LYS A 483 11.35 38.08 -24.73
CA LYS A 483 12.05 38.15 -26.04
C LYS A 483 12.66 36.80 -26.44
N THR A 484 13.46 36.21 -25.52
CA THR A 484 14.20 34.98 -25.81
C THR A 484 13.35 33.73 -25.65
N LYS A 485 12.24 33.81 -24.92
CA LYS A 485 11.39 32.68 -24.46
C LYS A 485 12.11 31.70 -23.54
N GLU A 486 13.30 32.03 -23.04
CA GLU A 486 14.07 31.22 -22.13
C GLU A 486 13.69 31.47 -20.67
N PRO A 487 13.73 30.44 -19.80
CA PRO A 487 13.52 30.61 -18.37
C PRO A 487 14.72 31.32 -17.70
N LEU A 488 14.40 32.16 -16.73
CA LEU A 488 15.42 32.79 -15.89
C LEU A 488 16.03 31.73 -14.93
N ARG A 489 17.32 31.49 -15.06
CA ARG A 489 18.10 30.58 -14.20
C ARG A 489 19.01 31.40 -13.28
N ASP A 490 18.43 31.89 -12.18
CA ASP A 490 19.14 32.68 -11.19
C ASP A 490 18.87 32.18 -9.77
N GLN A 491 19.92 31.71 -9.10
CA GLN A 491 19.84 31.19 -7.72
C GLN A 491 19.28 32.24 -6.74
N LYS A 492 19.69 33.53 -6.88
CA LYS A 492 19.22 34.60 -5.99
C LYS A 492 17.71 34.83 -6.10
N VAL A 493 17.18 34.76 -7.32
CA VAL A 493 15.74 34.87 -7.56
C VAL A 493 14.99 33.72 -6.94
N ILE A 494 15.47 32.47 -7.12
CA ILE A 494 14.85 31.29 -6.53
C ILE A 494 14.86 31.36 -4.99
N ASP A 495 15.99 31.73 -4.40
CA ASP A 495 16.12 31.88 -2.95
C ASP A 495 15.19 32.98 -2.42
N ARG A 496 15.06 34.07 -3.15
CA ARG A 496 14.16 35.20 -2.79
C ARG A 496 12.70 34.74 -2.85
N ILE A 497 12.27 34.05 -3.88
CA ILE A 497 10.90 33.47 -3.99
C ILE A 497 10.66 32.54 -2.81
N ALA A 498 11.57 31.59 -2.55
CA ALA A 498 11.42 30.64 -1.45
C ALA A 498 11.34 31.35 -0.07
N ASN A 499 12.20 32.35 0.17
CA ASN A 499 12.18 33.11 1.42
C ASN A 499 10.90 33.94 1.60
N ILE A 500 10.28 34.40 0.51
CA ILE A 500 8.99 35.07 0.52
C ILE A 500 7.89 34.07 0.87
N TYR A 501 7.88 32.90 0.22
CA TYR A 501 6.90 31.83 0.50
C TYR A 501 6.99 31.35 1.96
N GLU A 502 8.20 31.22 2.51
CA GLU A 502 8.41 30.80 3.91
C GLU A 502 7.77 31.76 4.92
N LYS A 503 7.71 33.06 4.57
CA LYS A 503 7.13 34.10 5.45
C LYS A 503 5.62 34.26 5.28
N GLN A 504 5.08 34.20 4.07
CA GLN A 504 3.70 34.59 3.78
C GLN A 504 2.92 33.58 2.91
N GLY A 505 3.54 32.45 2.57
CA GLY A 505 2.92 31.41 1.72
C GLY A 505 2.95 31.75 0.23
N SER A 506 2.61 30.75 -0.59
CA SER A 506 2.70 30.85 -2.04
C SER A 506 1.59 31.65 -2.73
N ASP A 507 0.57 32.09 -2.01
CA ASP A 507 -0.52 32.90 -2.56
C ASP A 507 -0.01 34.22 -3.12
N CYS A 508 1.08 34.77 -2.57
CA CYS A 508 1.76 35.97 -3.02
C CYS A 508 2.22 35.91 -4.48
N TRP A 509 2.51 34.71 -5.02
CA TRP A 509 2.87 34.54 -6.41
C TRP A 509 1.81 35.08 -7.37
N PHE A 510 0.54 34.94 -7.00
CA PHE A 510 -0.58 35.38 -7.86
C PHE A 510 -0.97 36.83 -7.61
N THR A 511 -0.64 37.43 -6.45
CA THR A 511 -1.09 38.76 -6.03
C THR A 511 -0.03 39.83 -6.14
N ASP A 512 1.24 39.48 -5.91
CA ASP A 512 2.31 40.46 -5.77
C ASP A 512 2.96 40.82 -7.11
N ASP A 513 3.53 42.01 -7.17
CA ASP A 513 4.25 42.53 -8.34
C ASP A 513 5.49 41.65 -8.64
N PRO A 514 5.77 41.31 -9.90
CA PRO A 514 6.98 40.59 -10.31
C PRO A 514 8.29 41.15 -9.75
N LYS A 515 8.39 42.44 -9.54
CA LYS A 515 9.57 43.10 -9.00
C LYS A 515 9.94 42.60 -7.59
N VAL A 516 8.95 42.24 -6.77
CA VAL A 516 9.15 41.71 -5.42
C VAL A 516 10.02 40.43 -5.47
N PHE A 517 9.84 39.63 -6.48
CA PHE A 517 10.56 38.35 -6.68
C PHE A 517 11.85 38.53 -7.46
N LEU A 518 11.83 39.39 -8.51
CA LEU A 518 12.97 39.62 -9.39
C LEU A 518 14.07 40.49 -8.72
N GLY A 519 13.68 41.37 -7.80
CA GLY A 519 14.60 42.31 -7.17
C GLY A 519 15.05 43.41 -8.12
N ASP A 520 16.18 44.02 -7.80
CA ASP A 520 16.75 45.08 -8.61
C ASP A 520 17.68 44.55 -9.72
N GLU A 521 17.98 43.24 -9.72
CA GLU A 521 18.88 42.59 -10.67
C GLU A 521 18.25 42.37 -12.05
N HIS A 522 16.91 42.27 -12.12
CA HIS A 522 16.18 42.00 -13.35
C HIS A 522 15.03 43.01 -13.55
N ASN A 523 14.88 43.51 -14.76
CA ASN A 523 13.77 44.38 -15.11
C ASN A 523 12.46 43.56 -15.27
N PRO A 524 11.41 43.84 -14.45
CA PRO A 524 10.14 43.10 -14.51
C PRO A 524 9.45 43.11 -15.87
N ASP A 525 9.67 44.19 -16.68
CA ASP A 525 9.04 44.32 -18.01
C ASP A 525 9.58 43.29 -19.01
N ASP A 526 10.80 42.77 -18.82
CA ASP A 526 11.39 41.75 -19.68
C ASP A 526 10.91 40.32 -19.41
N TYR A 527 10.19 40.10 -18.28
CA TYR A 527 9.81 38.75 -17.83
C TYR A 527 8.30 38.60 -17.64
N GLU A 528 7.85 37.33 -17.75
CA GLU A 528 6.49 36.91 -17.47
C GLU A 528 6.53 35.79 -16.41
N LYS A 529 5.66 35.91 -15.38
CA LYS A 529 5.45 34.84 -14.37
C LYS A 529 4.62 33.72 -14.95
N LEU A 530 5.01 32.47 -14.75
CA LEU A 530 4.16 31.33 -15.03
C LEU A 530 2.97 31.29 -14.06
N LYS A 531 1.82 30.80 -14.58
CA LYS A 531 0.59 30.65 -13.79
C LYS A 531 0.31 29.21 -13.38
N ASP A 532 0.99 28.25 -13.99
CA ASP A 532 0.85 26.83 -13.69
C ASP A 532 1.37 26.52 -12.30
N ILE A 533 0.84 25.46 -11.70
CA ILE A 533 1.32 24.92 -10.43
C ILE A 533 2.17 23.66 -10.65
N VAL A 534 2.96 23.35 -9.66
CA VAL A 534 3.73 22.10 -9.59
C VAL A 534 2.78 20.91 -9.41
N GLU A 535 3.12 19.78 -10.00
CA GLU A 535 2.40 18.53 -9.81
C GLU A 535 2.49 18.06 -8.36
N VAL A 536 1.37 17.62 -7.80
CA VAL A 536 1.26 17.22 -6.38
C VAL A 536 2.21 16.07 -5.98
N TRP A 537 2.59 15.19 -6.91
CA TRP A 537 3.58 14.14 -6.62
C TRP A 537 5.00 14.71 -6.40
N PHE A 538 5.29 15.88 -6.94
CA PHE A 538 6.51 16.61 -6.62
C PHE A 538 6.42 17.21 -5.21
N ASP A 539 5.26 17.74 -4.81
CA ASP A 539 5.08 18.28 -3.46
C ASP A 539 5.32 17.19 -2.39
N SER A 540 4.65 16.04 -2.53
CA SER A 540 4.83 14.91 -1.62
C SER A 540 6.20 14.23 -1.77
N GLY A 541 6.77 14.19 -2.97
CA GLY A 541 8.12 13.70 -3.23
C GLY A 541 9.19 14.48 -2.48
N SER A 542 9.01 15.79 -2.32
CA SER A 542 9.94 16.69 -1.62
C SER A 542 9.94 16.53 -0.10
N THR A 543 9.06 15.71 0.49
CA THR A 543 8.96 15.54 1.96
C THR A 543 10.27 15.15 2.62
N HIS A 544 11.14 14.42 1.93
CA HIS A 544 12.46 14.08 2.44
C HIS A 544 13.31 15.32 2.77
N SER A 545 13.09 16.43 2.07
CA SER A 545 13.85 17.66 2.25
C SER A 545 13.33 18.55 3.38
N PHE A 546 11.99 18.75 3.46
CA PHE A 546 11.41 19.63 4.48
C PHE A 546 10.98 18.91 5.76
N VAL A 547 10.98 17.57 5.78
CA VAL A 547 10.68 16.77 6.98
C VAL A 547 11.95 16.09 7.49
N LEU A 548 12.55 15.15 6.74
CA LEU A 548 13.64 14.31 7.22
C LEU A 548 14.92 15.13 7.51
N GLU A 549 15.28 16.05 6.62
CA GLU A 549 16.50 16.87 6.78
C GLU A 549 16.33 18.02 7.78
N LYS A 550 15.13 18.56 7.92
CA LYS A 550 14.88 19.73 8.77
C LYS A 550 14.61 19.37 10.23
N ARG A 551 13.94 18.27 10.49
CA ARG A 551 13.58 17.89 11.86
C ARG A 551 14.75 17.23 12.57
N LYS A 552 15.13 17.76 13.74
CA LYS A 552 16.24 17.25 14.56
C LYS A 552 15.98 15.86 15.15
N ASP A 553 14.72 15.47 15.31
CA ASP A 553 14.29 14.17 15.82
C ASP A 553 14.24 13.09 14.74
N LEU A 554 14.35 13.45 13.47
CA LEU A 554 14.44 12.55 12.31
C LEU A 554 15.87 12.48 11.75
N LYS A 555 16.05 11.73 10.68
CA LYS A 555 17.30 11.63 9.89
C LYS A 555 16.98 11.44 8.40
N TRP A 556 17.91 11.81 7.55
CA TRP A 556 17.93 11.52 6.12
C TRP A 556 19.19 10.71 5.75
N PRO A 557 19.08 9.62 4.95
CA PRO A 557 17.83 9.00 4.53
C PRO A 557 17.05 8.37 5.69
N ALA A 558 15.73 8.14 5.47
CA ALA A 558 14.92 7.37 6.42
C ALA A 558 15.33 5.89 6.41
N ASP A 559 15.14 5.19 7.52
CA ASP A 559 15.35 3.73 7.54
C ASP A 559 14.31 3.00 6.70
N MET A 560 13.07 3.53 6.67
CA MET A 560 11.96 2.88 5.96
C MET A 560 10.95 3.88 5.40
N TYR A 561 10.51 3.61 4.14
CA TYR A 561 9.26 4.09 3.58
C TYR A 561 8.25 2.94 3.56
N LEU A 562 7.01 3.18 4.00
CA LEU A 562 5.97 2.16 4.02
C LEU A 562 4.68 2.72 3.42
N GLU A 563 4.20 2.11 2.33
CA GLU A 563 2.91 2.45 1.68
C GLU A 563 2.30 1.25 0.95
N GLY A 564 1.13 1.46 0.35
CA GLY A 564 0.51 0.50 -0.55
C GLY A 564 1.34 0.23 -1.80
N SER A 565 1.13 -0.92 -2.42
CA SER A 565 1.85 -1.35 -3.62
C SER A 565 1.62 -0.46 -4.84
N ASP A 566 0.55 0.35 -4.86
CA ASP A 566 0.29 1.39 -5.86
C ASP A 566 1.33 2.52 -5.82
N GLN A 567 1.96 2.75 -4.67
CA GLN A 567 2.92 3.83 -4.48
C GLN A 567 4.28 3.59 -5.17
N HIS A 568 4.50 2.42 -5.77
CA HIS A 568 5.61 2.23 -6.72
C HIS A 568 5.47 3.15 -7.95
N ARG A 569 4.24 3.50 -8.34
CA ARG A 569 3.96 4.49 -9.39
C ARG A 569 3.75 5.91 -8.85
N GLY A 570 3.55 6.07 -7.55
CA GLY A 570 3.31 7.33 -6.85
C GLY A 570 4.50 7.81 -6.03
N TRP A 571 4.32 7.88 -4.71
CA TRP A 571 5.24 8.52 -3.78
C TRP A 571 6.65 7.89 -3.69
N PHE A 572 6.76 6.55 -3.72
CA PHE A 572 8.10 5.92 -3.76
C PHE A 572 8.90 6.37 -4.97
N HIS A 573 8.23 6.53 -6.11
CA HIS A 573 8.84 6.90 -7.37
C HIS A 573 9.23 8.39 -7.38
N SER A 574 8.31 9.29 -7.05
CA SER A 574 8.56 10.74 -7.06
C SER A 574 9.65 11.13 -6.07
N SER A 575 9.56 10.64 -4.81
CA SER A 575 10.55 10.92 -3.78
C SER A 575 11.94 10.37 -4.12
N LEU A 576 12.01 9.18 -4.77
CA LEU A 576 13.25 8.62 -5.28
C LEU A 576 13.89 9.52 -6.35
N LEU A 577 13.11 9.93 -7.36
CA LEU A 577 13.61 10.75 -8.46
C LEU A 577 14.11 12.11 -7.98
N GLU A 578 13.37 12.76 -7.09
CA GLU A 578 13.79 14.05 -6.52
C GLU A 578 15.06 13.92 -5.70
N SER A 579 15.13 12.95 -4.81
CA SER A 579 16.32 12.75 -3.99
C SER A 579 17.54 12.33 -4.84
N CYS A 580 17.35 11.47 -5.83
CA CYS A 580 18.42 11.10 -6.77
C CYS A 580 18.87 12.28 -7.64
N GLY A 581 17.94 13.12 -8.09
CA GLY A 581 18.23 14.32 -8.88
C GLY A 581 19.00 15.38 -8.10
N THR A 582 18.64 15.61 -6.85
CA THR A 582 19.15 16.70 -6.03
C THR A 582 20.25 16.30 -5.06
N ARG A 583 20.37 15.03 -4.69
CA ARG A 583 21.32 14.48 -3.70
C ARG A 583 22.12 13.27 -4.17
N GLY A 584 21.75 12.68 -5.33
CA GLY A 584 22.44 11.54 -5.94
C GLY A 584 22.16 10.17 -5.32
N LYS A 585 21.24 10.06 -4.33
CA LYS A 585 20.87 8.80 -3.67
C LYS A 585 19.40 8.76 -3.23
N ALA A 586 18.90 7.57 -2.90
CA ALA A 586 17.53 7.39 -2.40
C ALA A 586 17.31 8.11 -1.07
N PRO A 587 16.06 8.58 -0.78
CA PRO A 587 15.70 9.18 0.49
C PRO A 587 15.39 8.14 1.60
N PHE A 588 15.51 6.86 1.28
CA PHE A 588 15.21 5.72 2.15
C PHE A 588 16.25 4.61 2.00
N GLU A 589 16.42 3.81 3.07
CA GLU A 589 17.27 2.61 3.07
C GLU A 589 16.45 1.36 2.73
N SER A 590 15.16 1.35 3.08
CA SER A 590 14.24 0.25 2.76
C SER A 590 12.85 0.73 2.36
N ILE A 591 12.17 -0.11 1.57
CA ILE A 591 10.76 0.04 1.22
C ILE A 591 10.00 -1.18 1.73
N LEU A 592 8.92 -0.94 2.50
CA LEU A 592 7.92 -1.94 2.80
C LEU A 592 6.63 -1.58 2.05
N SER A 593 6.10 -2.52 1.26
CA SER A 593 4.84 -2.31 0.54
C SER A 593 3.79 -3.35 0.90
N HIS A 594 2.56 -2.89 1.12
CA HIS A 594 1.42 -3.76 1.39
C HIS A 594 0.46 -3.85 0.20
N GLY A 595 -0.33 -4.93 0.14
CA GLY A 595 -1.39 -5.12 -0.85
C GLY A 595 -2.60 -4.22 -0.59
N PHE A 596 -3.62 -4.39 -1.43
CA PHE A 596 -4.91 -3.71 -1.29
C PHE A 596 -5.81 -4.42 -0.29
N VAL A 597 -6.78 -3.67 0.26
CA VAL A 597 -7.87 -4.28 1.02
C VAL A 597 -9.05 -4.51 0.09
N VAL A 598 -9.48 -5.76 0.00
CA VAL A 598 -10.56 -6.24 -0.84
C VAL A 598 -11.67 -6.85 0.01
N ASP A 599 -12.86 -7.01 -0.55
CA ASP A 599 -13.95 -7.67 0.17
C ASP A 599 -13.70 -9.18 0.38
N GLY A 600 -14.56 -9.88 1.11
CA GLY A 600 -14.41 -11.31 1.39
C GLY A 600 -14.33 -12.21 0.16
N LYS A 601 -14.81 -11.73 -1.00
CA LYS A 601 -14.75 -12.42 -2.30
C LYS A 601 -13.48 -12.08 -3.10
N GLY A 602 -12.66 -11.15 -2.62
CA GLY A 602 -11.44 -10.67 -3.32
C GLY A 602 -11.73 -9.57 -4.34
N MET A 603 -12.88 -8.90 -4.26
CA MET A 603 -13.22 -7.81 -5.17
C MET A 603 -12.89 -6.45 -4.56
N LYS A 604 -12.50 -5.50 -5.40
CA LYS A 604 -12.27 -4.11 -4.98
C LYS A 604 -13.53 -3.54 -4.33
N MET A 605 -13.38 -2.95 -3.16
CA MET A 605 -14.49 -2.28 -2.48
C MET A 605 -14.84 -0.96 -3.16
N SER A 606 -16.13 -0.74 -3.45
CA SER A 606 -16.64 0.50 -4.01
C SER A 606 -18.06 0.79 -3.53
N LYS A 607 -18.40 2.09 -3.42
CA LYS A 607 -19.75 2.52 -3.03
C LYS A 607 -20.81 2.04 -4.02
N SER A 608 -20.48 1.99 -5.32
CA SER A 608 -21.38 1.53 -6.38
C SER A 608 -21.74 0.05 -6.27
N MET A 609 -20.84 -0.78 -5.75
CA MET A 609 -21.07 -2.21 -5.51
C MET A 609 -21.70 -2.51 -4.15
N GLY A 610 -21.80 -1.53 -3.25
CA GLY A 610 -22.36 -1.69 -1.92
C GLY A 610 -21.55 -2.62 -0.99
N ASN A 611 -20.29 -2.92 -1.33
CA ASN A 611 -19.41 -3.83 -0.59
C ASN A 611 -18.37 -3.11 0.29
N VAL A 612 -18.54 -1.82 0.52
CA VAL A 612 -17.61 -1.03 1.34
C VAL A 612 -17.79 -1.32 2.81
N ILE A 613 -16.70 -1.67 3.48
CA ILE A 613 -16.60 -1.76 4.94
C ILE A 613 -15.77 -0.58 5.41
N SER A 614 -16.31 0.24 6.31
CA SER A 614 -15.60 1.39 6.85
C SER A 614 -14.81 1.02 8.13
N PRO A 615 -13.67 1.65 8.39
CA PRO A 615 -12.99 1.51 9.69
C PRO A 615 -13.89 1.90 10.86
N GLU A 616 -14.72 2.93 10.71
CA GLU A 616 -15.66 3.40 11.75
C GLU A 616 -16.62 2.29 12.17
N ASP A 617 -17.20 1.55 11.20
CA ASP A 617 -18.13 0.44 11.50
C ASP A 617 -17.44 -0.67 12.30
N ILE A 618 -16.19 -0.97 11.97
CA ILE A 618 -15.40 -1.98 12.70
C ILE A 618 -15.09 -1.49 14.12
N LEU A 619 -14.64 -0.26 14.26
CA LEU A 619 -14.33 0.34 15.56
C LEU A 619 -15.54 0.40 16.48
N LYS A 620 -16.73 0.66 15.94
CA LYS A 620 -17.98 0.72 16.67
C LYS A 620 -18.48 -0.65 17.12
N ASN A 621 -18.27 -1.70 16.32
CA ASN A 621 -18.81 -3.03 16.58
C ASN A 621 -17.81 -3.96 17.27
N TYR A 622 -16.51 -3.87 16.92
CA TYR A 622 -15.46 -4.78 17.40
C TYR A 622 -14.37 -4.09 18.22
N GLY A 623 -14.07 -2.83 17.96
CA GLY A 623 -12.95 -2.09 18.55
C GLY A 623 -11.65 -2.14 17.71
N ALA A 624 -10.70 -1.30 18.09
CA ALA A 624 -9.44 -1.15 17.37
C ALA A 624 -8.50 -2.35 17.55
N ASP A 625 -8.43 -2.95 18.74
CA ASP A 625 -7.56 -4.12 18.97
C ASP A 625 -7.94 -5.30 18.06
N ILE A 626 -9.25 -5.49 17.73
CA ILE A 626 -9.65 -6.54 16.77
C ILE A 626 -9.20 -6.19 15.36
N LEU A 627 -9.32 -4.93 14.94
CA LEU A 627 -8.80 -4.48 13.66
C LEU A 627 -7.27 -4.63 13.57
N ARG A 628 -6.55 -4.33 14.64
CA ARG A 628 -5.10 -4.53 14.73
C ARG A 628 -4.70 -6.01 14.69
N VAL A 629 -5.51 -6.89 15.28
CA VAL A 629 -5.34 -8.35 15.16
C VAL A 629 -5.51 -8.79 13.70
N TRP A 630 -6.53 -8.30 12.99
CA TRP A 630 -6.71 -8.61 11.58
C TRP A 630 -5.49 -8.19 10.75
N VAL A 631 -4.96 -6.99 10.97
CA VAL A 631 -3.74 -6.50 10.30
C VAL A 631 -2.54 -7.39 10.61
N ALA A 632 -2.29 -7.69 11.89
CA ALA A 632 -1.13 -8.46 12.31
C ALA A 632 -1.23 -9.95 11.91
N ALA A 633 -2.44 -10.51 11.83
CA ALA A 633 -2.68 -11.90 11.47
C ALA A 633 -2.71 -12.16 9.96
N SER A 634 -2.82 -11.12 9.15
CA SER A 634 -2.88 -11.21 7.69
C SER A 634 -1.48 -11.08 7.07
N ASP A 635 -1.25 -11.75 5.95
CA ASP A 635 -0.05 -11.50 5.12
C ASP A 635 -0.26 -10.21 4.32
N TYR A 636 0.26 -9.12 4.85
CA TYR A 636 0.11 -7.80 4.24
C TYR A 636 0.83 -7.65 2.88
N ALA A 637 1.73 -8.57 2.52
CA ALA A 637 2.43 -8.54 1.23
C ALA A 637 1.51 -8.89 0.04
N GLU A 638 0.35 -9.49 0.32
CA GLU A 638 -0.70 -9.82 -0.65
C GLU A 638 -1.95 -8.97 -0.39
N ASP A 639 -2.96 -9.07 -1.27
CA ASP A 639 -4.24 -8.38 -1.06
C ASP A 639 -5.00 -8.99 0.13
N LEU A 640 -5.44 -8.12 1.04
CA LEU A 640 -6.08 -8.52 2.30
C LEU A 640 -7.59 -8.57 2.16
N ARG A 641 -8.17 -9.72 2.42
CA ARG A 641 -9.63 -9.88 2.46
C ARG A 641 -10.21 -9.44 3.79
N ILE A 642 -11.35 -8.78 3.74
CA ILE A 642 -12.09 -8.39 4.94
C ILE A 642 -13.60 -8.56 4.72
N ASP A 643 -14.23 -9.20 5.71
CA ASP A 643 -15.69 -9.27 5.85
C ASP A 643 -16.07 -9.55 7.32
N LYS A 644 -17.36 -9.63 7.59
CA LYS A 644 -17.86 -9.88 8.95
C LYS A 644 -17.43 -11.24 9.50
N SER A 645 -17.30 -12.26 8.67
CA SER A 645 -16.92 -13.62 9.12
C SER A 645 -15.46 -13.65 9.53
N ILE A 646 -14.58 -13.02 8.74
CA ILE A 646 -13.14 -12.86 9.01
C ILE A 646 -12.93 -12.09 10.32
N LEU A 647 -13.65 -10.97 10.50
CA LEU A 647 -13.57 -10.20 11.74
C LEU A 647 -14.06 -10.99 12.96
N THR A 648 -15.09 -11.81 12.81
CA THR A 648 -15.59 -12.69 13.88
C THR A 648 -14.54 -13.74 14.27
N GLN A 649 -13.84 -14.34 13.31
CA GLN A 649 -12.75 -15.28 13.57
C GLN A 649 -11.58 -14.60 14.34
N HIS A 650 -11.22 -13.38 13.98
CA HIS A 650 -10.20 -12.62 14.71
C HIS A 650 -10.66 -12.23 16.12
N ALA A 651 -11.92 -11.89 16.30
CA ALA A 651 -12.49 -11.66 17.63
C ALA A 651 -12.45 -12.91 18.52
N GLU A 652 -12.69 -14.11 17.93
CA GLU A 652 -12.53 -15.38 18.65
C GLU A 652 -11.07 -15.66 19.01
N SER A 653 -10.12 -15.41 18.11
CA SER A 653 -8.69 -15.54 18.41
C SER A 653 -8.26 -14.58 19.53
N TYR A 654 -8.71 -13.34 19.48
CA TYR A 654 -8.51 -12.35 20.54
C TYR A 654 -9.09 -12.83 21.88
N ARG A 655 -10.29 -13.43 21.88
CA ARG A 655 -10.92 -13.95 23.09
C ARG A 655 -10.07 -15.05 23.74
N LYS A 656 -9.45 -15.93 22.94
CA LYS A 656 -8.53 -16.95 23.45
C LYS A 656 -7.32 -16.32 24.14
N ILE A 657 -6.70 -15.32 23.51
CA ILE A 657 -5.57 -14.57 24.11
C ILE A 657 -6.01 -13.89 25.40
N ARG A 658 -7.18 -13.23 25.40
CA ARG A 658 -7.72 -12.57 26.60
C ARG A 658 -7.97 -13.56 27.75
N ASN A 659 -8.44 -14.77 27.45
CA ASN A 659 -8.64 -15.83 28.43
C ASN A 659 -7.31 -16.32 29.03
N THR A 660 -6.24 -16.42 28.23
CA THR A 660 -4.89 -16.74 28.71
C THR A 660 -4.40 -15.70 29.74
N PHE A 661 -4.53 -14.42 29.42
CA PHE A 661 -4.21 -13.35 30.38
C PHE A 661 -5.09 -13.41 31.61
N ARG A 662 -6.39 -13.64 31.45
CA ARG A 662 -7.31 -13.73 32.61
C ARG A 662 -7.00 -14.87 33.55
N PHE A 663 -6.59 -16.02 33.01
CA PHE A 663 -6.14 -17.16 33.84
C PHE A 663 -4.95 -16.77 34.70
N MET A 664 -3.92 -16.15 34.10
CA MET A 664 -2.72 -15.71 34.83
C MET A 664 -3.07 -14.67 35.91
N LEU A 665 -3.78 -13.61 35.52
CA LEU A 665 -4.18 -12.54 36.44
C LEU A 665 -5.02 -13.07 37.60
N GLY A 666 -5.93 -14.00 37.35
CA GLY A 666 -6.75 -14.63 38.36
C GLY A 666 -5.94 -15.40 39.38
N ASN A 667 -4.96 -16.18 38.91
CA ASN A 667 -4.08 -16.97 39.81
C ASN A 667 -3.08 -16.10 40.55
N LEU A 668 -2.64 -15.00 39.94
CA LEU A 668 -1.78 -14.00 40.58
C LEU A 668 -2.59 -13.00 41.46
N LYS A 669 -3.93 -13.08 41.44
CA LYS A 669 -4.85 -12.14 42.14
C LYS A 669 -4.54 -10.69 41.86
N ASP A 670 -4.26 -10.37 40.56
CA ASP A 670 -3.83 -9.08 40.05
C ASP A 670 -2.55 -8.52 40.74
N LYS A 671 -1.74 -9.39 41.35
CA LYS A 671 -0.48 -9.02 41.99
C LYS A 671 0.68 -9.53 41.13
N PHE A 672 1.27 -8.61 40.35
CA PHE A 672 2.45 -8.93 39.54
C PHE A 672 3.73 -8.74 40.35
N GLU A 673 4.62 -9.73 40.28
CA GLU A 673 5.94 -9.67 40.86
C GLU A 673 7.00 -9.79 39.75
N LYS A 674 7.73 -8.71 39.53
CA LYS A 674 8.81 -8.67 38.54
C LYS A 674 9.90 -9.65 38.89
N GLN A 675 10.23 -10.55 37.97
CA GLN A 675 11.27 -11.55 38.17
C GLN A 675 12.59 -11.07 37.52
N ASN A 676 13.71 -11.43 38.15
CA ASN A 676 15.03 -11.25 37.56
C ASN A 676 15.41 -12.52 36.78
N PHE A 677 15.21 -12.51 35.45
CA PHE A 677 15.39 -13.68 34.59
C PHE A 677 16.80 -14.26 34.61
N GLU A 678 17.85 -13.41 34.77
CA GLU A 678 19.24 -13.86 34.81
C GLU A 678 19.62 -14.54 36.12
N LYS A 679 18.93 -14.22 37.23
CA LYS A 679 19.21 -14.79 38.56
C LYS A 679 18.43 -16.07 38.84
N LEU A 680 17.53 -16.51 37.96
CA LEU A 680 16.76 -17.71 38.18
C LEU A 680 17.64 -18.96 38.13
N GLN A 681 17.50 -19.79 39.17
CA GLN A 681 18.20 -21.07 39.29
C GLN A 681 17.30 -22.15 38.68
N LEU A 682 17.49 -22.52 37.42
CA LEU A 682 16.63 -23.45 36.68
C LEU A 682 16.51 -24.82 37.40
N LYS A 683 17.54 -25.28 38.07
CA LYS A 683 17.55 -26.53 38.85
C LYS A 683 16.54 -26.59 39.97
N ASN A 684 16.01 -25.45 40.43
CA ASN A 684 15.00 -25.38 41.51
C ASN A 684 13.57 -25.54 40.97
N PHE A 685 13.39 -25.56 39.65
CA PHE A 685 12.08 -25.76 39.01
C PHE A 685 11.89 -27.21 38.60
N ASP A 686 10.65 -27.66 38.66
CA ASP A 686 10.27 -28.96 38.08
C ASP A 686 10.55 -28.95 36.56
N GLU A 687 10.69 -30.14 36.01
CA GLU A 687 11.03 -30.30 34.58
C GLU A 687 10.03 -29.62 33.63
N LEU A 688 8.75 -29.61 34.00
CA LEU A 688 7.71 -28.94 33.21
C LEU A 688 7.92 -27.42 33.16
N GLU A 689 8.24 -26.79 34.29
CA GLU A 689 8.56 -25.36 34.34
C GLU A 689 9.81 -25.05 33.51
N GLN A 690 10.85 -25.86 33.60
CA GLN A 690 12.05 -25.71 32.78
C GLN A 690 11.73 -25.81 31.29
N TYR A 691 10.83 -26.71 30.90
CA TYR A 691 10.36 -26.85 29.54
C TYR A 691 9.59 -25.59 29.07
N ILE A 692 8.72 -25.02 29.89
CA ILE A 692 8.02 -23.77 29.56
C ILE A 692 8.99 -22.58 29.44
N LEU A 693 10.01 -22.51 30.30
CA LEU A 693 11.05 -21.48 30.16
C LEU A 693 11.83 -21.64 28.83
N HIS A 694 12.14 -22.88 28.44
CA HIS A 694 12.69 -23.16 27.10
C HIS A 694 11.75 -22.72 25.96
N LYS A 695 10.46 -22.97 26.07
CA LYS A 695 9.46 -22.48 25.09
C LYS A 695 9.44 -20.97 25.01
N ILE A 696 9.50 -20.26 26.14
CA ILE A 696 9.60 -18.79 26.17
C ILE A 696 10.86 -18.32 25.46
N TYR A 697 12.01 -18.98 25.63
CA TYR A 697 13.22 -18.68 24.92
C TYR A 697 13.04 -18.81 23.37
N ASN A 698 12.41 -19.88 22.90
CA ASN A 698 12.16 -20.11 21.49
C ASN A 698 11.16 -19.10 20.90
N ILE A 699 10.10 -18.75 21.63
CA ILE A 699 9.16 -17.71 21.22
C ILE A 699 9.87 -16.36 21.13
N ASN A 700 10.72 -16.02 22.09
CA ASN A 700 11.48 -14.77 22.03
C ASN A 700 12.36 -14.69 20.76
N LYS A 701 13.04 -15.79 20.42
CA LYS A 701 13.81 -15.87 19.15
C LYS A 701 12.91 -15.69 17.92
N SER A 702 11.73 -16.29 17.93
CA SER A 702 10.75 -16.12 16.86
C SER A 702 10.28 -14.66 16.78
N VAL A 703 10.00 -14.03 17.93
CA VAL A 703 9.64 -12.60 18.01
C VAL A 703 10.74 -11.74 17.38
N GLU A 704 11.99 -11.89 17.81
CA GLU A 704 13.13 -11.13 17.30
C GLU A 704 13.32 -11.31 15.78
N SER A 705 13.25 -12.55 15.29
CA SER A 705 13.41 -12.87 13.87
C SER A 705 12.27 -12.33 13.01
N ASN A 706 11.02 -12.52 13.42
CA ASN A 706 9.86 -12.09 12.65
C ASN A 706 9.73 -10.57 12.62
N LEU A 707 10.12 -9.90 13.70
CA LEU A 707 10.13 -8.45 13.75
C LEU A 707 11.22 -7.83 12.88
N LYS A 708 12.41 -8.44 12.85
CA LYS A 708 13.51 -8.03 11.96
C LYS A 708 13.13 -8.16 10.47
N ASN A 709 12.32 -9.16 10.13
CA ASN A 709 11.87 -9.43 8.76
C ASN A 709 10.46 -8.90 8.47
N TYR A 710 9.83 -8.20 9.42
CA TYR A 710 8.47 -7.67 9.34
C TYR A 710 7.40 -8.74 9.04
N ASN A 711 7.58 -9.99 9.48
CA ASN A 711 6.66 -11.12 9.31
C ASN A 711 5.61 -11.16 10.42
N PHE A 712 4.72 -10.17 10.46
CA PHE A 712 3.75 -10.03 11.56
C PHE A 712 2.74 -11.16 11.63
N HIS A 713 2.29 -11.71 10.49
CA HIS A 713 1.36 -12.84 10.48
C HIS A 713 1.94 -14.10 11.10
N LYS A 714 3.22 -14.39 10.88
CA LYS A 714 3.91 -15.50 11.51
C LYS A 714 4.12 -15.25 13.00
N LEU A 715 4.53 -14.03 13.37
CA LEU A 715 4.65 -13.61 14.77
C LEU A 715 3.34 -13.80 15.53
N TYR A 716 2.24 -13.27 14.99
CA TYR A 716 0.93 -13.40 15.61
C TYR A 716 0.49 -14.87 15.77
N LYS A 717 0.72 -15.69 14.73
CA LYS A 717 0.43 -17.12 14.77
C LYS A 717 1.23 -17.85 15.85
N ASP A 718 2.52 -17.56 15.97
CA ASP A 718 3.39 -18.18 16.98
C ASP A 718 2.93 -17.79 18.40
N LEU A 719 2.61 -16.51 18.63
CA LEU A 719 2.09 -16.04 19.91
C LEU A 719 0.71 -16.63 20.24
N LEU A 720 -0.18 -16.73 19.27
CA LEU A 720 -1.51 -17.34 19.45
C LEU A 720 -1.39 -18.82 19.80
N ASN A 721 -0.53 -19.56 19.09
CA ASN A 721 -0.27 -20.98 19.36
C ASN A 721 0.33 -21.16 20.76
N PHE A 722 1.27 -20.34 21.14
CA PHE A 722 1.82 -20.37 22.50
C PHE A 722 0.72 -20.16 23.56
N CYS A 723 -0.15 -19.17 23.39
CA CYS A 723 -1.28 -18.93 24.30
C CYS A 723 -2.26 -20.11 24.35
N THR A 724 -2.58 -20.71 23.21
CA THR A 724 -3.67 -21.70 23.12
C THR A 724 -3.18 -23.12 23.33
N LEU A 725 -2.10 -23.52 22.69
CA LEU A 725 -1.60 -24.88 22.71
C LEU A 725 -0.63 -25.13 23.86
N ASP A 726 0.42 -24.32 24.00
CA ASP A 726 1.45 -24.53 25.00
C ASP A 726 0.99 -24.11 26.41
N LEU A 727 0.21 -23.03 26.52
CA LEU A 727 -0.24 -22.53 27.83
C LEU A 727 -1.62 -23.06 28.22
N SER A 728 -2.68 -22.69 27.49
CA SER A 728 -4.07 -22.98 27.95
C SER A 728 -4.40 -24.46 27.98
N SER A 729 -4.14 -25.19 26.90
CA SER A 729 -4.47 -26.63 26.81
C SER A 729 -3.39 -27.57 27.32
N PHE A 730 -2.24 -27.06 27.76
CA PHE A 730 -1.17 -27.88 28.27
C PHE A 730 -0.71 -27.43 29.67
N TYR A 731 0.11 -26.36 29.76
CA TYR A 731 0.73 -25.98 31.03
C TYR A 731 -0.30 -25.58 32.09
N PHE A 732 -1.25 -24.72 31.77
CA PHE A 732 -2.25 -24.28 32.74
C PHE A 732 -3.18 -25.40 33.17
N ASP A 733 -3.51 -26.30 32.25
CA ASP A 733 -4.39 -27.41 32.56
C ASP A 733 -3.73 -28.41 33.53
N ILE A 734 -2.46 -28.74 33.33
CA ILE A 734 -1.69 -29.60 34.25
C ILE A 734 -1.50 -28.91 35.61
N ARG A 735 -1.16 -27.62 35.63
CA ARG A 735 -0.84 -26.89 36.87
C ARG A 735 -2.04 -26.33 37.62
N LYS A 736 -3.23 -26.43 37.05
CA LYS A 736 -4.48 -25.96 37.67
C LYS A 736 -4.73 -26.54 39.08
N ASP A 737 -4.50 -27.82 39.23
CA ASP A 737 -4.64 -28.48 40.53
C ASP A 737 -3.64 -27.95 41.56
N VAL A 738 -2.37 -27.80 41.20
CA VAL A 738 -1.32 -27.23 42.07
C VAL A 738 -1.67 -25.79 42.46
N LEU A 739 -2.08 -24.97 41.50
CA LEU A 739 -2.40 -23.56 41.74
C LEU A 739 -3.59 -23.38 42.68
N TYR A 740 -4.59 -24.27 42.59
CA TYR A 740 -5.84 -24.15 43.35
C TYR A 740 -5.81 -24.88 44.67
N CYS A 741 -5.15 -26.05 44.71
CA CYS A 741 -5.26 -26.97 45.84
C CYS A 741 -4.03 -27.03 46.75
N ASP A 742 -2.85 -26.61 46.29
CA ASP A 742 -1.66 -26.64 47.12
C ASP A 742 -1.64 -25.49 48.14
N SER A 743 -0.92 -25.71 49.22
CA SER A 743 -0.63 -24.70 50.24
C SER A 743 0.12 -23.51 49.62
N LEU A 744 -0.12 -22.31 50.12
CA LEU A 744 0.62 -21.11 49.71
C LEU A 744 2.15 -21.24 49.90
N ASN A 745 2.57 -22.10 50.86
CA ASN A 745 3.97 -22.36 51.15
C ASN A 745 4.59 -23.48 50.30
N SER A 746 3.80 -24.24 49.52
CA SER A 746 4.32 -25.28 48.63
C SER A 746 5.34 -24.70 47.64
N GLU A 747 6.55 -25.28 47.60
CA GLU A 747 7.61 -24.86 46.65
C GLU A 747 7.16 -25.02 45.19
N LYS A 748 6.44 -26.11 44.89
CA LYS A 748 5.89 -26.36 43.55
C LYS A 748 4.93 -25.25 43.13
N ARG A 749 4.03 -24.82 44.02
CA ARG A 749 3.10 -23.73 43.75
C ARG A 749 3.84 -22.40 43.59
N LYS A 750 4.85 -22.09 44.43
CA LYS A 750 5.67 -20.89 44.31
C LYS A 750 6.37 -20.84 42.94
N ASN A 751 6.94 -21.96 42.50
CA ASN A 751 7.59 -22.10 41.22
C ASN A 751 6.59 -21.83 40.05
N CYS A 752 5.38 -22.40 40.13
CA CYS A 752 4.32 -22.09 39.16
C CYS A 752 3.98 -20.58 39.12
N VAL A 753 3.86 -19.93 40.30
CA VAL A 753 3.58 -18.49 40.39
C VAL A 753 4.70 -17.64 39.78
N ILE A 754 5.96 -18.00 39.99
CA ILE A 754 7.14 -17.35 39.39
C ILE A 754 7.04 -17.47 37.87
N VAL A 755 6.79 -18.67 37.33
CA VAL A 755 6.67 -18.90 35.89
C VAL A 755 5.46 -18.17 35.30
N LEU A 756 4.31 -18.09 36.00
CA LEU A 756 3.17 -17.27 35.58
C LEU A 756 3.53 -15.78 35.47
N ASN A 757 4.31 -15.22 36.40
CA ASN A 757 4.78 -13.83 36.31
C ASN A 757 5.69 -13.61 35.09
N ILE A 758 6.60 -14.56 34.80
CA ILE A 758 7.49 -14.52 33.63
C ILE A 758 6.68 -14.57 32.33
N ILE A 759 5.72 -15.48 32.23
CA ILE A 759 4.84 -15.59 31.06
C ILE A 759 4.02 -14.31 30.86
N LEU A 760 3.44 -13.79 31.94
CA LEU A 760 2.64 -12.58 31.91
C LEU A 760 3.46 -11.38 31.40
N GLU A 761 4.66 -11.17 31.96
CA GLU A 761 5.55 -10.09 31.54
C GLU A 761 5.94 -10.22 30.05
N SER A 762 6.31 -11.41 29.64
CA SER A 762 6.74 -11.71 28.28
C SER A 762 5.61 -11.47 27.27
N LEU A 763 4.44 -12.06 27.51
CA LEU A 763 3.27 -11.91 26.63
C LEU A 763 2.77 -10.47 26.56
N LEU A 764 2.71 -9.74 27.69
CA LEU A 764 2.31 -8.33 27.69
C LEU A 764 3.19 -7.50 26.77
N LYS A 765 4.51 -7.69 26.85
CA LYS A 765 5.46 -6.94 26.05
C LYS A 765 5.44 -7.35 24.57
N TRP A 766 5.31 -8.65 24.28
CA TRP A 766 5.25 -9.13 22.89
C TRP A 766 3.96 -8.73 22.18
N PHE A 767 2.81 -8.68 22.89
CA PHE A 767 1.55 -8.23 22.34
C PHE A 767 1.36 -6.71 22.33
N ALA A 768 2.16 -5.94 23.08
CA ALA A 768 1.96 -4.50 23.22
C ALA A 768 1.94 -3.74 21.88
N PRO A 769 2.75 -4.06 20.86
CA PRO A 769 2.64 -3.40 19.55
C PRO A 769 1.36 -3.75 18.78
N ILE A 770 0.69 -4.87 19.08
CA ILE A 770 -0.50 -5.38 18.38
C ILE A 770 -1.77 -5.02 19.15
N LEU A 771 -1.87 -5.43 20.42
CA LEU A 771 -3.03 -5.26 21.30
C LEU A 771 -2.82 -4.05 22.23
N VAL A 772 -2.72 -2.88 21.65
CA VAL A 772 -2.24 -1.67 22.34
C VAL A 772 -3.14 -1.26 23.52
N PHE A 773 -4.44 -1.45 23.39
CA PHE A 773 -5.40 -1.10 24.45
C PHE A 773 -5.53 -2.20 25.50
N THR A 774 -5.60 -3.45 25.07
CA THR A 774 -5.72 -4.60 25.99
C THR A 774 -4.49 -4.74 26.87
N THR A 775 -3.30 -4.58 26.32
CA THR A 775 -2.05 -4.66 27.12
C THR A 775 -1.92 -3.49 28.09
N ASP A 776 -2.40 -2.30 27.73
CA ASP A 776 -2.45 -1.17 28.65
C ASP A 776 -3.51 -1.35 29.76
N GLU A 777 -4.68 -1.92 29.43
CA GLU A 777 -5.71 -2.30 30.43
C GLU A 777 -5.09 -3.22 31.48
N ILE A 778 -4.35 -4.26 31.05
CA ILE A 778 -3.72 -5.21 31.97
C ILE A 778 -2.59 -4.55 32.75
N SER A 779 -1.70 -3.82 32.07
CA SER A 779 -0.58 -3.13 32.71
C SER A 779 -1.06 -2.17 33.81
N SER A 780 -2.13 -1.42 33.51
CA SER A 780 -2.75 -0.49 34.48
C SER A 780 -3.36 -1.21 35.68
N LEU A 781 -3.79 -2.47 35.53
CA LEU A 781 -4.35 -3.26 36.61
C LEU A 781 -3.27 -3.79 37.57
N ILE A 782 -2.11 -4.22 37.03
CA ILE A 782 -1.07 -4.91 37.78
C ILE A 782 0.08 -4.03 38.26
N SER A 783 0.28 -2.87 37.63
CA SER A 783 1.39 -1.96 37.94
C SER A 783 1.03 -1.02 39.07
N LYS A 784 1.94 -0.83 40.00
CA LYS A 784 1.93 0.22 41.01
C LYS A 784 2.62 1.51 40.52
N GLU A 785 3.32 1.44 39.38
CA GLU A 785 4.03 2.55 38.78
C GLU A 785 3.11 3.27 37.78
N ASP A 786 3.21 4.59 37.66
CA ASP A 786 2.51 5.39 36.64
C ASP A 786 3.23 5.31 35.28
N LYS A 787 3.56 4.07 34.89
CA LYS A 787 4.16 3.75 33.58
C LYS A 787 3.22 2.97 32.70
N ASN A 788 3.07 3.44 31.47
CA ASN A 788 2.34 2.73 30.46
C ASN A 788 3.15 1.53 29.92
N ILE A 789 2.51 0.45 29.49
CA ILE A 789 3.19 -0.71 28.91
C ILE A 789 4.12 -0.34 27.76
N HIS A 790 3.75 0.67 26.96
CA HIS A 790 4.51 1.12 25.81
C HIS A 790 5.80 1.88 26.15
N GLU A 791 6.00 2.26 27.43
CA GLU A 791 7.24 2.85 27.94
C GLU A 791 8.29 1.79 28.30
N HIS A 792 7.92 0.51 28.27
CA HIS A 792 8.82 -0.60 28.60
C HIS A 792 9.53 -1.14 27.36
N SER A 793 10.72 -1.69 27.58
CA SER A 793 11.45 -2.46 26.56
C SER A 793 10.99 -3.92 26.53
N PHE A 794 11.24 -4.62 25.43
CA PHE A 794 11.06 -6.07 25.35
C PHE A 794 11.86 -6.80 26.42
N VAL A 795 11.41 -7.99 26.75
CA VAL A 795 12.12 -8.87 27.69
C VAL A 795 13.44 -9.35 27.10
N LYS A 796 14.44 -9.48 27.93
CA LYS A 796 15.70 -10.15 27.58
C LYS A 796 15.67 -11.54 28.16
N ILE A 797 15.56 -12.55 27.33
CA ILE A 797 15.51 -13.96 27.78
C ILE A 797 16.92 -14.52 27.80
N PRO A 798 17.37 -15.08 28.94
CA PRO A 798 18.71 -15.63 29.07
C PRO A 798 18.94 -16.86 28.16
N LYS A 799 20.13 -16.95 27.57
CA LYS A 799 20.50 -18.06 26.67
C LYS A 799 20.54 -19.41 27.37
N ASN A 800 20.83 -19.45 28.68
CA ASN A 800 20.85 -20.70 29.47
C ASN A 800 19.46 -21.34 29.67
N TRP A 801 18.36 -20.67 29.20
CA TRP A 801 17.02 -21.29 29.13
C TRP A 801 16.88 -22.20 27.90
N GLU A 802 17.79 -22.14 26.94
CA GLU A 802 17.80 -23.08 25.81
C GLU A 802 18.16 -24.49 26.27
N ASN A 803 17.25 -25.44 26.12
CA ASN A 803 17.44 -26.83 26.45
C ASN A 803 16.80 -27.74 25.39
N ARG A 804 17.55 -28.04 24.32
CA ARG A 804 17.07 -28.83 23.19
C ARG A 804 16.77 -30.28 23.59
N LYS A 805 17.60 -30.89 24.43
CA LYS A 805 17.39 -32.26 24.91
C LYS A 805 16.07 -32.40 25.69
N LEU A 806 15.76 -31.39 26.50
CA LEU A 806 14.50 -31.30 27.19
C LEU A 806 13.32 -31.14 26.23
N SER A 807 13.45 -30.32 25.22
CA SER A 807 12.41 -30.16 24.17
C SER A 807 12.12 -31.47 23.46
N GLU A 808 13.13 -32.18 23.00
CA GLU A 808 12.99 -33.50 22.35
C GLU A 808 12.32 -34.54 23.25
N LYS A 809 12.63 -34.50 24.53
CA LYS A 809 11.96 -35.36 25.55
C LYS A 809 10.48 -35.01 25.61
N TRP A 810 10.13 -33.75 25.80
CA TRP A 810 8.76 -33.28 25.96
C TRP A 810 7.91 -33.41 24.70
N GLU A 811 8.47 -33.32 23.52
CA GLU A 811 7.78 -33.63 22.24
C GLU A 811 7.30 -35.09 22.21
N LYS A 812 8.13 -36.01 22.67
CA LYS A 812 7.76 -37.44 22.79
C LYS A 812 6.70 -37.67 23.87
N LEU A 813 6.86 -37.02 25.01
CA LEU A 813 5.88 -37.04 26.11
C LEU A 813 4.53 -36.47 25.68
N PHE A 814 4.53 -35.39 24.92
CA PHE A 814 3.31 -34.78 24.41
C PHE A 814 2.51 -35.73 23.53
N LYS A 815 3.18 -36.53 22.70
CA LYS A 815 2.53 -37.55 21.88
C LYS A 815 1.85 -38.62 22.77
N ILE A 816 2.55 -39.11 23.82
CA ILE A 816 1.96 -40.06 24.78
C ILE A 816 0.73 -39.46 25.48
N LYS A 817 0.78 -38.18 25.85
CA LYS A 817 -0.35 -37.47 26.44
C LYS A 817 -1.54 -37.36 25.48
N GLN A 818 -1.29 -37.09 24.19
CA GLN A 818 -2.35 -37.05 23.18
C GLN A 818 -3.06 -38.41 23.08
N ASP A 819 -2.31 -39.51 23.00
CA ASP A 819 -2.86 -40.86 22.95
C ASP A 819 -3.68 -41.18 24.22
N ALA A 820 -3.19 -40.80 25.40
CA ALA A 820 -3.91 -40.96 26.65
C ALA A 820 -5.20 -40.11 26.71
N ASN A 821 -5.18 -38.89 26.18
CA ASN A 821 -6.37 -38.06 26.14
C ASN A 821 -7.45 -38.65 25.22
N VAL A 822 -7.08 -39.26 24.09
CA VAL A 822 -8.04 -40.00 23.25
C VAL A 822 -8.72 -41.12 24.02
N ALA A 823 -7.93 -41.97 24.71
CA ALA A 823 -8.47 -43.08 25.53
C ALA A 823 -9.38 -42.61 26.69
N ILE A 824 -9.00 -41.48 27.33
CA ILE A 824 -9.84 -40.84 28.37
C ILE A 824 -11.17 -40.34 27.76
N GLU A 825 -11.13 -39.72 26.59
CA GLU A 825 -12.33 -39.18 25.94
C GLU A 825 -13.28 -40.27 25.46
N GLU A 826 -12.78 -41.43 25.04
CA GLU A 826 -13.61 -42.61 24.74
C GLU A 826 -14.41 -43.05 25.96
N LYS A 827 -13.77 -43.09 27.16
CA LYS A 827 -14.46 -43.44 28.42
C LYS A 827 -15.41 -42.35 28.89
N ARG A 828 -15.12 -41.10 28.60
CA ARG A 828 -16.08 -39.98 28.85
C ARG A 828 -17.31 -40.06 27.96
N SER A 829 -17.07 -40.34 26.67
CA SER A 829 -18.15 -40.48 25.70
C SER A 829 -19.07 -41.66 25.96
N SER A 830 -18.51 -42.80 26.46
CA SER A 830 -19.29 -43.94 26.93
C SER A 830 -19.98 -43.70 28.30
N LYS A 831 -19.76 -42.56 28.96
CA LYS A 831 -20.27 -42.17 30.27
C LYS A 831 -19.76 -43.07 31.42
N GLU A 832 -18.68 -43.82 31.23
CA GLU A 832 -18.06 -44.61 32.32
C GLU A 832 -17.39 -43.70 33.34
N ILE A 833 -16.89 -42.54 32.90
CA ILE A 833 -16.33 -41.47 33.75
C ILE A 833 -16.98 -40.13 33.39
N GLY A 834 -17.15 -39.25 34.34
CA GLY A 834 -17.68 -37.88 34.14
C GLY A 834 -16.59 -36.85 33.86
N SER A 835 -15.37 -37.09 34.32
CA SER A 835 -14.20 -36.20 34.14
C SER A 835 -12.91 -37.00 34.13
N SER A 836 -11.83 -36.45 33.56
CA SER A 836 -10.48 -37.07 33.60
C SER A 836 -10.00 -37.33 35.02
N LEU A 837 -10.36 -36.53 36.00
CA LEU A 837 -10.06 -36.75 37.44
C LEU A 837 -10.78 -37.96 38.03
N GLU A 838 -11.71 -38.57 37.34
CA GLU A 838 -12.34 -39.85 37.80
C GLU A 838 -11.64 -41.08 37.21
N ALA A 839 -10.62 -40.86 36.31
CA ALA A 839 -9.92 -41.94 35.67
C ALA A 839 -8.69 -42.43 36.43
N GLU A 840 -8.42 -43.73 36.27
CA GLU A 840 -7.15 -44.39 36.51
C GLU A 840 -6.58 -44.82 35.15
N ILE A 841 -5.27 -44.60 34.90
CA ILE A 841 -4.58 -44.97 33.67
C ILE A 841 -3.49 -45.99 33.96
N LYS A 842 -3.43 -47.06 33.16
CA LYS A 842 -2.30 -47.98 33.08
C LYS A 842 -1.69 -47.88 31.70
N LEU A 843 -0.39 -47.47 31.68
CA LEU A 843 0.37 -47.34 30.44
C LEU A 843 1.35 -48.51 30.33
N THR A 844 1.14 -49.37 29.36
CA THR A 844 2.10 -50.44 29.01
C THR A 844 2.97 -49.93 27.86
N VAL A 845 4.27 -49.77 28.08
CA VAL A 845 5.19 -49.10 27.17
C VAL A 845 6.54 -49.81 27.10
N ASN A 846 7.25 -49.68 25.99
CA ASN A 846 8.61 -50.19 25.84
C ASN A 846 9.62 -49.49 26.77
N LYS A 847 10.84 -50.00 26.87
CA LYS A 847 11.90 -49.49 27.74
C LYS A 847 12.17 -47.98 27.50
N ASN A 848 12.24 -47.55 26.23
CA ASN A 848 12.54 -46.15 25.91
C ASN A 848 11.48 -45.19 26.43
N LYS A 849 10.20 -45.49 26.21
CA LYS A 849 9.09 -44.71 26.71
C LYS A 849 8.96 -44.81 28.21
N PHE A 850 9.26 -45.97 28.83
CA PHE A 850 9.26 -46.16 30.26
C PHE A 850 10.29 -45.25 30.95
N GLU A 851 11.49 -45.10 30.36
CA GLU A 851 12.54 -44.22 30.86
C GLU A 851 12.17 -42.72 30.70
N LEU A 852 11.51 -42.35 29.60
CA LEU A 852 11.02 -40.95 29.36
C LEU A 852 10.02 -40.53 30.46
N LEU A 853 9.21 -41.46 30.94
CA LEU A 853 8.20 -41.20 31.97
C LEU A 853 8.77 -41.24 33.41
N ASN A 854 10.08 -41.51 33.60
CA ASN A 854 10.72 -41.45 34.91
C ASN A 854 10.75 -39.99 35.44
N ASN A 855 10.62 -39.87 36.75
CA ASN A 855 10.61 -38.59 37.48
C ASN A 855 9.41 -37.67 37.19
N LEU A 856 8.35 -38.18 36.50
CA LEU A 856 7.10 -37.45 36.31
C LEU A 856 6.03 -37.98 37.30
N ASP A 857 5.28 -37.06 37.88
CA ASP A 857 4.00 -37.42 38.53
C ASP A 857 3.00 -37.69 37.40
N LEU A 858 2.81 -38.98 37.06
CA LEU A 858 1.97 -39.40 35.94
C LEU A 858 0.49 -39.00 36.12
N ALA A 859 -0.01 -39.08 37.38
CA ALA A 859 -1.38 -38.73 37.69
C ALA A 859 -1.63 -37.20 37.49
N GLU A 860 -0.64 -36.38 37.80
CA GLU A 860 -0.70 -34.95 37.51
C GLU A 860 -0.54 -34.70 36.01
N TYR A 861 0.41 -35.37 35.35
CA TYR A 861 0.69 -35.17 33.93
C TYR A 861 -0.53 -35.50 33.04
N PHE A 862 -1.24 -36.59 33.34
CA PHE A 862 -2.46 -36.98 32.61
C PHE A 862 -3.74 -36.36 33.18
N ILE A 863 -3.66 -35.63 34.29
CA ILE A 863 -4.79 -34.98 34.97
C ILE A 863 -5.82 -36.04 35.40
N THR A 864 -5.36 -37.11 36.08
CA THR A 864 -6.15 -38.23 36.52
C THR A 864 -6.01 -38.45 38.03
N SER A 865 -6.82 -39.29 38.61
CA SER A 865 -6.71 -39.67 40.03
C SER A 865 -5.49 -40.56 40.27
N LYS A 866 -5.22 -41.51 39.36
CA LYS A 866 -4.10 -42.43 39.43
C LYS A 866 -3.57 -42.72 38.01
N ALA A 867 -2.27 -42.87 37.89
CA ALA A 867 -1.62 -43.32 36.66
C ALA A 867 -0.40 -44.18 36.99
N GLU A 868 -0.29 -45.32 36.34
CA GLU A 868 0.80 -46.28 36.50
C GLU A 868 1.42 -46.60 35.16
N LYS A 869 2.73 -46.86 35.13
CA LYS A 869 3.44 -47.32 33.95
C LYS A 869 3.93 -48.75 34.12
N ILE A 870 3.78 -49.57 33.13
CA ILE A 870 4.18 -50.99 33.06
C ILE A 870 5.19 -51.16 31.93
N LEU A 871 6.30 -51.81 32.21
CA LEU A 871 7.32 -52.13 31.21
C LEU A 871 6.86 -53.30 30.36
N SER A 872 6.99 -53.15 29.05
CA SER A 872 6.73 -54.19 28.04
C SER A 872 7.95 -54.38 27.13
N GLU A 873 8.11 -55.58 26.61
CA GLU A 873 9.09 -55.92 25.56
C GLU A 873 8.56 -55.54 24.17
N SER A 874 7.25 -55.31 24.03
CA SER A 874 6.61 -54.85 22.78
C SER A 874 6.84 -53.36 22.55
N ASP A 875 7.05 -52.97 21.28
CA ASP A 875 7.10 -51.57 20.87
C ASP A 875 5.73 -50.88 20.85
N GLU A 876 4.64 -51.65 20.94
CA GLU A 876 3.29 -51.16 20.97
C GLU A 876 2.99 -50.52 22.35
N THR A 877 2.40 -49.32 22.30
CA THR A 877 1.94 -48.63 23.50
C THR A 877 0.46 -48.92 23.71
N THR A 878 0.12 -49.51 24.86
CA THR A 878 -1.26 -49.76 25.25
C THR A 878 -1.62 -48.84 26.41
N ILE A 879 -2.80 -48.20 26.31
CA ILE A 879 -3.33 -47.27 27.31
C ILE A 879 -4.69 -47.78 27.75
N GLU A 880 -4.77 -48.28 28.93
CA GLU A 880 -5.99 -48.77 29.56
C GLU A 880 -6.52 -47.66 30.50
N VAL A 881 -7.78 -47.25 30.29
CA VAL A 881 -8.46 -46.27 31.13
C VAL A 881 -9.64 -46.95 31.84
N SER A 882 -9.68 -46.81 33.12
CA SER A 882 -10.79 -47.28 33.96
C SER A 882 -11.22 -46.21 34.97
N LYS A 883 -12.38 -46.40 35.60
CA LYS A 883 -12.82 -45.54 36.69
C LYS A 883 -11.97 -45.82 37.94
N ALA A 884 -11.37 -44.77 38.52
CA ALA A 884 -10.57 -44.88 39.72
C ALA A 884 -11.41 -45.38 40.90
N VAL A 885 -10.77 -46.21 41.77
CA VAL A 885 -11.40 -46.82 42.97
C VAL A 885 -11.14 -45.91 44.16
N GLY A 886 -12.13 -45.74 45.05
CA GLY A 886 -12.02 -44.98 46.28
C GLY A 886 -13.08 -43.90 46.46
N GLU A 887 -12.79 -42.98 47.38
CA GLU A 887 -13.69 -41.85 47.68
C GLU A 887 -13.22 -40.56 47.03
N LYS A 888 -14.18 -39.73 46.54
CA LYS A 888 -13.90 -38.45 45.90
C LYS A 888 -13.49 -37.39 46.97
N CYS A 889 -12.28 -36.90 46.90
CA CYS A 889 -11.85 -35.79 47.73
C CYS A 889 -12.68 -34.54 47.50
N GLN A 890 -13.30 -33.99 48.50
CA GLN A 890 -14.20 -32.82 48.42
C GLN A 890 -13.47 -31.52 48.05
N ARG A 891 -12.12 -31.51 48.11
CA ARG A 891 -11.32 -30.33 47.82
C ARG A 891 -10.63 -30.39 46.42
N CYS A 892 -9.90 -31.46 46.09
CA CYS A 892 -9.19 -31.61 44.82
C CYS A 892 -9.90 -32.46 43.79
N TRP A 893 -11.01 -33.11 44.15
CA TRP A 893 -11.91 -33.96 43.36
C TRP A 893 -11.30 -35.26 42.81
N LYS A 894 -10.03 -35.54 43.15
CA LYS A 894 -9.43 -36.88 42.87
C LYS A 894 -10.16 -37.97 43.63
N ILE A 895 -10.28 -39.15 43.04
CA ILE A 895 -10.80 -40.35 43.67
C ILE A 895 -9.63 -41.15 44.22
N LEU A 896 -9.61 -41.40 45.52
CA LEU A 896 -8.45 -41.99 46.19
C LEU A 896 -8.92 -43.07 47.14
N GLU A 897 -8.19 -44.18 47.25
CA GLU A 897 -8.46 -45.30 48.20
C GLU A 897 -8.24 -44.90 49.66
N LYS A 898 -7.38 -43.91 49.89
CA LYS A 898 -7.06 -43.33 51.18
C LYS A 898 -7.36 -41.86 51.25
N LYS A 899 -7.55 -41.27 52.40
CA LYS A 899 -7.70 -39.84 52.58
C LYS A 899 -6.58 -39.09 51.85
N CYS A 900 -6.93 -38.05 51.16
CA CYS A 900 -5.97 -37.21 50.43
C CYS A 900 -5.02 -36.50 51.42
N ASN A 901 -3.79 -37.01 51.57
CA ASN A 901 -2.80 -36.47 52.51
C ASN A 901 -2.56 -34.94 52.31
N ARG A 902 -2.52 -34.46 51.06
CA ARG A 902 -2.37 -33.04 50.71
C ARG A 902 -3.53 -32.20 51.22
N CYS A 903 -4.76 -32.66 50.99
CA CYS A 903 -5.96 -31.89 51.35
C CYS A 903 -6.37 -32.00 52.78
N SER A 904 -6.09 -33.15 53.46
CA SER A 904 -6.42 -33.38 54.87
C SER A 904 -5.68 -32.42 55.81
N ASN A 905 -4.48 -32.03 55.44
CA ASN A 905 -3.66 -31.09 56.24
C ASN A 905 -4.05 -29.61 56.04
N LEU A 906 -4.99 -29.33 55.14
CA LEU A 906 -5.41 -27.97 54.78
C LEU A 906 -6.89 -27.73 55.08
N ILE A 907 -7.62 -28.75 55.55
CA ILE A 907 -9.01 -28.68 55.98
C ILE A 907 -9.03 -28.58 57.51
#